data_157e1bb4f86e2c377829b9efeda08f33
#
_entry.id   157e1bb4f86e2c377829b9efeda08f33
#
_cell.length_a   1.000
_cell.length_b   1.000
_cell.length_c   1.000
_cell.angle_alpha   90.00
_cell.angle_beta   90.00
_cell.angle_gamma   90.00
#
_symmetry.space_group_name_H-M   'P 1'
#
loop_
_entity.id
_entity.type
_entity.pdbx_description
1 polymer ?
#
loop_
_entity_poly.entity_id
_entity_poly.type
_entity_poly.pdbx_seq_one_letter_code
_entity_poly.pdbx_strand_id
1 'polypeptide(L)'
;MKKILSLVSVAAFALTAQSQTATLTIDATQKGVDISPTLYGLFYEEINHAGEGGLYAELIRNRSFEEIDQGLPNRRFDNGRGERFGRPANPNLIPFWSAEGGAEMNALTEGLMNDVQTRALRLTASAKASKASPSGIKNSGFWGIKATKGDKYTLTFWAKADSKTKFSITTGLKADGEWKAQKTFAKTVTPVWQKYKVTFKGKADADEAEFFFLLNKPGTICLDMMSLFPPTYKNRPNGCRKDLAEKLADLHPKFMRFPGGCFVEGMSRETAYEWKRTIGPVEDRPGHMNANWGYPCTDGMGYHEYLQLAEDLGAEPLYVVNVGIWHGGNQPYDQIEEYIQNALDAIEYANGDASTVWGRKRIENGHKKPSNLRLIEVGNENYQVNPNEQSDHYAERYAQFYKAIKAKYPYVQLIGNVESWGTDYPSWRNDNPVDLLDEHYYRSPSWFASKFHHYDSYDRQGPKIYCGEYAVTSDCGEGNLKAALGEAVFMMGMENNGDVVAMASYAPIFVNVHDRRWMPDMIRFDAAQSWASPSYYVQGLMAKNVGTHTVKTTLTQTKQPKPDRFRVGLGAWNTTVEYKGLHVTTPDGRTLYKQVPPTSSQWPAVDIKDWDITAGTWESDLLDKDGIIRQTAIAEHCVAICPTEMQARDYDVTVQARKTGGDEGFLLVFDHTGKRNYRWFNVAGWGNTQHAVEDIFNSGKTQPASARGHIDDNR
;
A
#
# COMPACT_ATOMS: atom_id res chain seq x y z
N MET A 1 59.68 -52.54 -14.21
CA MET A 1 58.42 -51.94 -13.71
C MET A 1 58.31 -50.56 -14.34
N LYS A 2 57.57 -50.46 -15.44
CA LYS A 2 57.31 -49.14 -16.11
C LYS A 2 56.05 -48.57 -15.57
N LYS A 3 56.10 -47.34 -14.94
CA LYS A 3 54.98 -46.55 -14.54
C LYS A 3 54.41 -45.86 -15.78
N ILE A 4 53.17 -46.14 -16.11
CA ILE A 4 52.37 -45.43 -17.11
C ILE A 4 51.76 -44.22 -16.39
N LEU A 5 52.14 -43.03 -16.85
CA LEU A 5 51.53 -41.75 -16.43
C LEU A 5 50.34 -41.49 -17.37
N SER A 6 49.11 -41.60 -16.86
CA SER A 6 47.93 -41.20 -17.62
C SER A 6 47.73 -39.66 -17.48
N LEU A 7 47.89 -38.97 -18.61
CA LEU A 7 47.54 -37.54 -18.73
C LEU A 7 46.01 -37.45 -18.92
N VAL A 8 45.31 -36.92 -17.91
CA VAL A 8 43.91 -36.54 -18.06
C VAL A 8 43.86 -35.11 -18.56
N SER A 9 43.55 -34.95 -19.83
CA SER A 9 43.28 -33.63 -20.42
C SER A 9 41.89 -33.18 -19.99
N VAL A 10 41.81 -32.23 -19.07
CA VAL A 10 40.57 -31.53 -18.77
C VAL A 10 40.40 -30.45 -19.85
N ALA A 11 39.52 -30.71 -20.81
CA ALA A 11 39.06 -29.69 -21.75
C ALA A 11 38.09 -28.74 -20.99
N ALA A 12 38.61 -27.58 -20.62
CA ALA A 12 37.75 -26.50 -20.12
C ALA A 12 36.97 -25.95 -21.34
N PHE A 13 35.69 -26.34 -21.45
CA PHE A 13 34.77 -25.63 -22.31
C PHE A 13 34.48 -24.27 -21.66
N ALA A 14 35.12 -23.20 -22.14
CA ALA A 14 34.71 -21.84 -21.91
C ALA A 14 33.38 -21.65 -22.63
N LEU A 15 32.26 -21.77 -21.90
CA LEU A 15 30.97 -21.25 -22.31
C LEU A 15 31.12 -19.73 -22.34
N THR A 16 31.39 -19.16 -23.51
CA THR A 16 31.21 -17.73 -23.75
C THR A 16 29.70 -17.48 -23.73
N ALA A 17 29.17 -17.16 -22.56
CA ALA A 17 27.88 -16.47 -22.47
C ALA A 17 28.05 -15.15 -23.23
N GLN A 18 27.51 -15.06 -24.44
CA GLN A 18 27.40 -13.79 -25.14
C GLN A 18 26.42 -12.95 -24.33
N SER A 19 26.96 -12.08 -23.48
CA SER A 19 26.17 -11.12 -22.74
C SER A 19 25.51 -10.16 -23.74
N GLN A 20 24.22 -9.94 -23.57
CA GLN A 20 23.52 -8.85 -24.24
C GLN A 20 24.24 -7.56 -23.84
N THR A 21 24.83 -6.87 -24.77
CA THR A 21 25.48 -5.59 -24.49
C THR A 21 24.48 -4.47 -24.80
N ALA A 22 24.12 -3.73 -23.77
CA ALA A 22 23.43 -2.45 -23.90
C ALA A 22 24.44 -1.33 -23.69
N THR A 23 24.49 -0.36 -24.59
CA THR A 23 25.32 0.84 -24.43
C THR A 23 24.42 2.00 -24.14
N LEU A 24 24.56 2.55 -22.94
CA LEU A 24 23.91 3.80 -22.52
C LEU A 24 24.87 4.96 -22.75
N THR A 25 24.53 5.86 -23.66
CA THR A 25 25.29 7.09 -23.91
C THR A 25 24.58 8.25 -23.25
N ILE A 26 25.26 8.95 -22.34
CA ILE A 26 24.73 10.10 -21.61
C ILE A 26 25.53 11.35 -22.10
N ASP A 27 24.83 12.30 -22.70
CA ASP A 27 25.40 13.56 -23.12
C ASP A 27 25.07 14.67 -22.11
N ALA A 28 25.91 14.82 -21.11
CA ALA A 28 25.73 15.81 -20.05
C ALA A 28 25.82 17.28 -20.52
N THR A 29 26.22 17.52 -21.77
CA THR A 29 26.24 18.89 -22.35
C THR A 29 24.90 19.33 -22.90
N GLN A 30 23.98 18.39 -23.13
CA GLN A 30 22.63 18.66 -23.63
C GLN A 30 21.62 18.59 -22.48
N LYS A 31 21.35 19.76 -21.88
CA LYS A 31 20.30 19.92 -20.87
C LYS A 31 18.92 19.64 -21.50
N GLY A 32 18.16 18.80 -20.84
CA GLY A 32 16.76 18.50 -21.16
C GLY A 32 15.78 19.31 -20.30
N VAL A 33 14.73 18.66 -19.81
CA VAL A 33 13.66 19.25 -19.00
C VAL A 33 14.12 19.48 -17.57
N ASP A 34 13.74 20.60 -16.96
CA ASP A 34 13.96 20.86 -15.54
C ASP A 34 13.04 19.98 -14.70
N ILE A 35 13.58 19.35 -13.65
CA ILE A 35 12.84 18.50 -12.73
C ILE A 35 12.34 19.35 -11.56
N SER A 36 11.06 19.18 -11.19
CA SER A 36 10.48 19.91 -10.05
C SER A 36 11.27 19.64 -8.76
N PRO A 37 11.66 20.67 -8.01
CA PRO A 37 12.33 20.50 -6.72
C PRO A 37 11.42 19.87 -5.64
N THR A 38 10.10 19.84 -5.87
CA THR A 38 9.08 19.27 -4.99
C THR A 38 8.53 17.93 -5.49
N LEU A 39 9.21 17.28 -6.47
CA LEU A 39 8.65 16.12 -7.16
C LEU A 39 8.25 14.98 -6.20
N TYR A 40 9.07 14.62 -5.21
CA TYR A 40 8.80 13.46 -4.37
C TYR A 40 8.41 13.85 -2.95
N GLY A 41 7.24 13.39 -2.50
CA GLY A 41 6.72 13.62 -1.17
C GLY A 41 6.01 12.40 -0.59
N LEU A 42 5.21 12.66 0.44
CA LEU A 42 4.48 11.63 1.17
C LEU A 42 2.98 11.87 1.06
N PHE A 43 2.23 10.78 0.96
CA PHE A 43 0.80 10.72 1.21
C PHE A 43 0.55 10.02 2.54
N TYR A 44 -0.03 10.70 3.50
CA TYR A 44 -0.43 10.11 4.76
C TYR A 44 -1.95 10.11 4.90
N GLU A 45 -2.50 8.95 5.19
CA GLU A 45 -3.89 8.73 5.54
C GLU A 45 -4.00 7.87 6.79
N GLU A 46 -5.04 8.12 7.61
CA GLU A 46 -5.42 7.23 8.72
C GLU A 46 -6.16 6.00 8.16
N ILE A 47 -5.40 5.10 7.53
CA ILE A 47 -5.81 3.82 6.96
C ILE A 47 -4.93 2.71 7.53
N ASN A 48 -5.44 1.49 7.66
CA ASN A 48 -4.63 0.33 8.11
C ASN A 48 -3.96 0.54 9.47
N HIS A 49 -4.56 1.33 10.37
CA HIS A 49 -3.94 1.76 11.63
C HIS A 49 -2.62 2.53 11.44
N ALA A 50 -2.53 3.34 10.40
CA ALA A 50 -1.33 4.12 10.11
C ALA A 50 -0.96 5.10 11.23
N GLY A 51 -1.94 5.72 11.87
CA GLY A 51 -1.80 6.59 13.04
C GLY A 51 -2.13 5.86 14.33
N GLU A 52 -3.39 5.56 14.56
CA GLU A 52 -3.87 4.83 15.74
C GLU A 52 -3.29 3.41 15.80
N GLY A 53 -2.35 3.18 16.72
CA GLY A 53 -1.60 1.92 16.80
C GLY A 53 -0.43 1.81 15.81
N GLY A 54 -0.06 2.93 15.19
CA GLY A 54 1.02 3.05 14.24
C GLY A 54 1.93 4.25 14.52
N LEU A 55 1.89 5.25 13.66
CA LEU A 55 2.76 6.42 13.72
C LEU A 55 2.55 7.27 14.98
N TYR A 56 1.32 7.38 15.49
CA TYR A 56 1.02 8.00 16.76
C TYR A 56 1.54 7.12 17.91
N ALA A 57 2.43 7.65 18.74
CA ALA A 57 3.17 6.85 19.70
C ALA A 57 2.40 6.49 20.99
N GLU A 58 1.07 6.70 21.04
CA GLU A 58 0.22 6.23 22.14
C GLU A 58 0.21 4.71 22.21
N LEU A 59 0.56 4.15 23.37
CA LEU A 59 0.64 2.70 23.56
C LEU A 59 -0.65 2.09 24.10
N ILE A 60 -1.52 2.89 24.71
CA ILE A 60 -2.80 2.43 25.29
C ILE A 60 -3.91 2.55 24.26
N ARG A 61 -4.49 1.44 23.88
CA ARG A 61 -5.70 1.42 23.07
C ARG A 61 -6.93 1.71 23.93
N ASN A 62 -7.89 2.46 23.38
CA ASN A 62 -9.09 2.89 24.13
C ASN A 62 -8.74 3.59 25.45
N ARG A 63 -7.84 4.59 25.39
CA ARG A 63 -7.31 5.32 26.57
C ARG A 63 -8.36 6.12 27.34
N SER A 64 -9.44 6.53 26.66
CA SER A 64 -10.55 7.30 27.20
C SER A 64 -11.78 6.47 27.54
N PHE A 65 -11.74 5.13 27.33
CA PHE A 65 -12.84 4.20 27.53
C PHE A 65 -14.06 4.47 26.64
N GLU A 66 -13.92 5.30 25.61
CA GLU A 66 -15.00 5.69 24.69
C GLU A 66 -15.34 4.59 23.68
N GLU A 67 -14.40 3.70 23.32
CA GLU A 67 -14.70 2.55 22.48
C GLU A 67 -15.64 1.61 23.24
N ILE A 68 -16.79 1.32 22.62
CA ILE A 68 -17.80 0.41 23.15
C ILE A 68 -17.85 -0.85 22.30
N ASP A 69 -18.27 -1.94 22.92
CA ASP A 69 -18.57 -3.16 22.19
C ASP A 69 -19.91 -3.01 21.44
N GLN A 70 -19.83 -2.79 20.14
CA GLN A 70 -20.99 -2.69 19.25
C GLN A 70 -21.55 -4.05 18.84
N GLY A 71 -20.98 -5.16 19.33
CA GLY A 71 -21.30 -6.50 18.86
C GLY A 71 -20.70 -6.80 17.49
N LEU A 72 -21.09 -7.91 16.92
CA LEU A 72 -20.73 -8.29 15.56
C LEU A 72 -22.02 -8.47 14.75
N PRO A 73 -22.18 -7.78 13.63
CA PRO A 73 -23.33 -8.03 12.75
C PRO A 73 -23.21 -9.40 12.11
N ASN A 74 -24.36 -10.02 11.84
CA ASN A 74 -24.41 -11.20 10.99
C ASN A 74 -23.89 -10.85 9.61
N ARG A 75 -22.78 -11.41 9.17
CA ARG A 75 -22.27 -11.25 7.80
C ARG A 75 -22.42 -12.57 7.06
N ARG A 76 -23.17 -12.56 5.95
CA ARG A 76 -23.04 -13.52 4.87
C ARG A 76 -21.84 -13.13 4.03
N PHE A 77 -20.91 -14.06 3.84
CA PHE A 77 -19.84 -13.86 2.86
C PHE A 77 -20.35 -14.33 1.49
N ASP A 78 -20.39 -13.45 0.51
CA ASP A 78 -20.81 -13.74 -0.87
C ASP A 78 -19.97 -14.81 -1.61
N ASN A 79 -18.87 -15.23 -1.01
CA ASN A 79 -17.94 -16.21 -1.57
C ASN A 79 -18.12 -17.65 -1.02
N GLY A 80 -19.29 -17.97 -0.44
CA GLY A 80 -19.66 -19.35 -0.07
C GLY A 80 -18.89 -19.95 1.10
N ARG A 81 -18.10 -19.21 1.85
CA ARG A 81 -17.36 -19.68 3.02
C ARG A 81 -18.02 -19.25 4.34
N GLY A 82 -19.18 -19.84 4.64
CA GLY A 82 -19.75 -19.87 5.99
C GLY A 82 -20.48 -18.59 6.45
N GLU A 83 -21.49 -18.77 7.27
CA GLU A 83 -22.14 -17.71 8.05
C GLU A 83 -21.32 -17.47 9.32
N ARG A 84 -20.87 -16.24 9.58
CA ARG A 84 -20.49 -15.83 10.93
C ARG A 84 -21.74 -15.34 11.65
N PHE A 85 -22.14 -16.08 12.70
CA PHE A 85 -23.17 -15.61 13.60
C PHE A 85 -22.72 -14.32 14.28
N GLY A 86 -23.55 -13.30 14.20
CA GLY A 86 -23.35 -12.07 14.92
C GLY A 86 -23.40 -12.31 16.44
N ARG A 87 -22.80 -11.40 17.17
CA ARG A 87 -22.87 -11.34 18.63
C ARG A 87 -23.56 -10.04 19.03
N PRO A 88 -24.53 -10.05 19.98
CA PRO A 88 -25.13 -8.83 20.46
C PRO A 88 -24.06 -7.92 21.12
N ALA A 89 -24.26 -6.61 21.04
CA ALA A 89 -23.45 -5.64 21.75
C ALA A 89 -23.50 -5.87 23.26
N ASN A 90 -22.37 -5.71 23.93
CA ASN A 90 -22.30 -5.70 25.38
C ASN A 90 -21.85 -4.31 25.87
N PRO A 91 -22.77 -3.42 26.28
CA PRO A 91 -22.42 -2.07 26.69
C PRO A 91 -21.56 -1.99 27.96
N ASN A 92 -21.46 -3.10 28.71
CA ASN A 92 -20.64 -3.19 29.92
C ASN A 92 -19.21 -3.64 29.62
N LEU A 93 -18.94 -4.12 28.40
CA LEU A 93 -17.58 -4.48 27.98
C LEU A 93 -16.83 -3.22 27.58
N ILE A 94 -15.67 -3.01 28.18
CA ILE A 94 -14.73 -1.97 27.82
C ILE A 94 -13.62 -2.63 26.97
N PRO A 95 -13.70 -2.51 25.64
CA PRO A 95 -12.75 -3.18 24.75
C PRO A 95 -11.30 -2.86 25.10
N PHE A 96 -10.40 -3.87 24.95
CA PHE A 96 -8.95 -3.80 25.18
C PHE A 96 -8.51 -3.66 26.64
N TRP A 97 -9.46 -3.47 27.56
CA TRP A 97 -9.22 -3.48 29.00
C TRP A 97 -9.76 -4.75 29.64
N SER A 98 -9.03 -5.28 30.61
CA SER A 98 -9.48 -6.43 31.40
C SER A 98 -9.10 -6.27 32.86
N ALA A 99 -9.94 -6.84 33.74
CA ALA A 99 -9.71 -6.86 35.16
C ALA A 99 -8.59 -7.86 35.54
N GLU A 100 -7.81 -7.49 36.53
CA GLU A 100 -6.71 -8.29 37.06
C GLU A 100 -6.81 -8.42 38.59
N GLY A 101 -6.46 -9.59 39.14
CA GLY A 101 -6.45 -9.80 40.58
C GLY A 101 -7.81 -9.68 41.27
N GLY A 102 -8.89 -10.01 40.55
CA GLY A 102 -10.26 -9.94 41.06
C GLY A 102 -10.80 -8.52 41.23
N ALA A 103 -10.33 -7.57 40.44
CA ALA A 103 -10.92 -6.22 40.35
C ALA A 103 -12.25 -6.23 39.62
N GLU A 104 -13.08 -5.23 39.88
CA GLU A 104 -14.30 -4.93 39.16
C GLU A 104 -14.12 -3.67 38.31
N MET A 105 -14.58 -3.75 37.06
CA MET A 105 -14.56 -2.68 36.08
C MET A 105 -15.97 -2.30 35.71
N ASN A 106 -16.34 -1.04 35.91
CA ASN A 106 -17.64 -0.53 35.52
C ASN A 106 -17.52 0.75 34.73
N ALA A 107 -18.24 0.87 33.62
CA ALA A 107 -18.31 2.14 32.90
C ALA A 107 -19.02 3.20 33.76
N LEU A 108 -18.48 4.40 33.77
CA LEU A 108 -19.04 5.58 34.40
C LEU A 108 -19.52 6.51 33.30
N THR A 109 -20.79 6.91 33.31
CA THR A 109 -21.42 7.79 32.30
C THR A 109 -21.91 9.11 32.89
N GLU A 110 -21.72 9.33 34.19
CA GLU A 110 -22.09 10.55 34.90
C GLU A 110 -20.91 11.09 35.73
N GLY A 111 -20.94 12.41 35.99
CA GLY A 111 -19.86 13.05 36.74
C GLY A 111 -18.50 12.91 36.10
N LEU A 112 -18.43 13.02 34.78
CA LEU A 112 -17.25 12.91 33.95
C LEU A 112 -16.30 14.12 34.16
N MET A 113 -15.14 14.08 33.53
CA MET A 113 -14.12 15.10 33.74
C MET A 113 -14.38 16.43 32.99
N ASN A 114 -15.09 16.34 31.85
CA ASN A 114 -15.51 17.45 31.01
C ASN A 114 -16.77 17.07 30.21
N ASP A 115 -17.26 18.00 29.38
CA ASP A 115 -18.45 17.79 28.55
C ASP A 115 -18.17 17.06 27.22
N VAL A 116 -16.90 16.75 26.94
CA VAL A 116 -16.47 16.10 25.70
C VAL A 116 -16.42 14.59 25.85
N GLN A 117 -15.84 14.10 26.97
CA GLN A 117 -15.78 12.68 27.24
C GLN A 117 -17.14 12.17 27.73
N THR A 118 -17.61 11.06 27.17
CA THR A 118 -18.92 10.48 27.46
C THR A 118 -18.86 9.29 28.42
N ARG A 119 -17.64 8.81 28.70
CA ARG A 119 -17.37 7.67 29.56
C ARG A 119 -16.09 7.86 30.38
N ALA A 120 -16.02 7.11 31.47
CA ALA A 120 -14.83 6.91 32.29
C ALA A 120 -14.91 5.50 32.91
N LEU A 121 -13.84 5.05 33.54
CA LEU A 121 -13.78 3.77 34.22
C LEU A 121 -13.92 3.96 35.74
N ARG A 122 -14.84 3.24 36.39
CA ARG A 122 -14.84 3.02 37.85
C ARG A 122 -14.19 1.69 38.13
N LEU A 123 -13.02 1.73 38.75
CA LEU A 123 -12.21 0.56 39.11
C LEU A 123 -12.33 0.31 40.62
N THR A 124 -12.80 -0.87 41.01
CA THR A 124 -12.85 -1.32 42.42
C THR A 124 -11.89 -2.50 42.60
N ALA A 125 -10.86 -2.31 43.41
CA ALA A 125 -9.91 -3.37 43.71
C ALA A 125 -10.56 -4.44 44.64
N SER A 126 -10.15 -5.69 44.47
CA SER A 126 -10.54 -6.80 45.37
C SER A 126 -10.38 -6.44 46.84
N ALA A 127 -11.31 -6.89 47.67
CA ALA A 127 -11.20 -6.74 49.15
C ALA A 127 -9.95 -7.40 49.72
N LYS A 128 -9.32 -8.32 48.97
CA LYS A 128 -8.05 -9.01 49.36
C LYS A 128 -6.82 -8.35 48.72
N ALA A 129 -6.96 -7.23 48.04
CA ALA A 129 -5.87 -6.56 47.36
C ALA A 129 -4.75 -6.17 48.38
N SER A 130 -3.54 -6.51 48.03
CA SER A 130 -2.33 -6.23 48.81
C SER A 130 -1.13 -6.04 47.90
N LYS A 131 0.00 -5.62 48.45
CA LYS A 131 1.24 -5.48 47.67
C LYS A 131 1.73 -6.83 47.09
N ALA A 132 1.47 -7.93 47.79
CA ALA A 132 1.81 -9.29 47.31
C ALA A 132 0.79 -9.84 46.27
N SER A 133 -0.47 -9.38 46.32
CA SER A 133 -1.53 -9.76 45.43
C SER A 133 -2.32 -8.51 45.02
N PRO A 134 -1.76 -7.68 44.15
CA PRO A 134 -2.41 -6.44 43.75
C PRO A 134 -3.59 -6.71 42.81
N SER A 135 -4.53 -5.76 42.76
CA SER A 135 -5.79 -5.88 42.00
C SER A 135 -6.01 -4.63 41.19
N GLY A 136 -6.40 -4.77 39.91
CA GLY A 136 -6.58 -3.61 39.04
C GLY A 136 -6.96 -3.97 37.61
N ILE A 137 -6.33 -3.30 36.66
CA ILE A 137 -6.61 -3.44 35.24
C ILE A 137 -5.35 -3.62 34.42
N LYS A 138 -5.53 -4.23 33.23
CA LYS A 138 -4.50 -4.32 32.20
C LYS A 138 -5.06 -3.96 30.84
N ASN A 139 -4.16 -3.52 29.94
CA ASN A 139 -4.45 -3.16 28.56
C ASN A 139 -3.46 -3.84 27.63
N SER A 140 -3.96 -4.45 26.55
CA SER A 140 -3.14 -5.18 25.59
C SER A 140 -2.48 -4.29 24.52
N GLY A 141 -2.74 -2.98 24.55
CA GLY A 141 -2.28 -2.06 23.51
C GLY A 141 -2.88 -2.36 22.14
N PHE A 142 -2.14 -1.99 21.11
CA PHE A 142 -2.45 -2.30 19.72
C PHE A 142 -1.71 -3.57 19.29
N TRP A 143 -2.28 -4.74 19.66
CA TRP A 143 -1.70 -6.09 19.43
C TRP A 143 -0.34 -6.29 20.10
N GLY A 144 -0.20 -5.83 21.33
CA GLY A 144 1.02 -5.83 22.12
C GLY A 144 1.59 -4.43 22.32
N ILE A 145 2.52 -4.33 23.26
CA ILE A 145 3.26 -3.11 23.58
C ILE A 145 4.75 -3.44 23.61
N LYS A 146 5.57 -2.72 22.84
CA LYS A 146 7.02 -2.86 22.91
C LYS A 146 7.55 -2.30 24.23
N ALA A 147 8.22 -3.13 25.01
CA ALA A 147 9.05 -2.68 26.10
C ALA A 147 10.51 -2.62 25.65
N THR A 148 11.18 -1.50 25.88
CA THR A 148 12.59 -1.31 25.49
C THR A 148 13.43 -0.99 26.72
N LYS A 149 14.51 -1.74 26.92
CA LYS A 149 15.46 -1.51 28.00
C LYS A 149 16.09 -0.12 27.91
N GLY A 150 15.98 0.64 28.96
CA GLY A 150 16.54 2.00 29.02
C GLY A 150 15.56 3.11 28.67
N ASP A 151 14.51 2.83 27.95
CA ASP A 151 13.50 3.82 27.57
C ASP A 151 12.73 4.35 28.78
N LYS A 152 12.40 5.64 28.73
CA LYS A 152 11.62 6.33 29.75
C LYS A 152 10.17 6.45 29.30
N TYR A 153 9.32 5.64 29.90
CA TYR A 153 7.87 5.70 29.68
C TYR A 153 7.23 6.81 30.51
N THR A 154 6.26 7.51 29.93
CA THR A 154 5.47 8.54 30.59
C THR A 154 4.00 8.12 30.59
N LEU A 155 3.49 7.75 31.76
CA LEU A 155 2.08 7.51 32.01
C LEU A 155 1.43 8.82 32.48
N THR A 156 0.35 9.23 31.81
CA THR A 156 -0.58 10.26 32.29
C THR A 156 -1.97 9.64 32.43
N PHE A 157 -2.74 10.09 33.40
CA PHE A 157 -4.12 9.67 33.60
C PHE A 157 -4.89 10.70 34.41
N TRP A 158 -6.18 10.78 34.19
CA TRP A 158 -7.08 11.53 35.05
C TRP A 158 -7.70 10.60 36.08
N ALA A 159 -7.86 11.07 37.31
CA ALA A 159 -8.46 10.28 38.36
C ALA A 159 -9.24 11.15 39.36
N LYS A 160 -10.35 10.54 39.90
CA LYS A 160 -11.06 11.00 41.10
C LYS A 160 -11.42 9.82 42.01
N ALA A 161 -11.77 10.07 43.26
CA ALA A 161 -12.25 9.08 44.20
C ALA A 161 -13.44 9.64 44.99
N ASP A 162 -14.27 8.79 45.60
CA ASP A 162 -15.48 9.22 46.33
C ASP A 162 -15.12 10.11 47.54
N SER A 163 -13.92 9.96 48.11
CA SER A 163 -13.37 10.77 49.18
C SER A 163 -11.85 10.94 49.00
N LYS A 164 -11.23 11.92 49.68
CA LYS A 164 -9.77 12.10 49.67
C LYS A 164 -9.05 10.84 50.17
N THR A 165 -8.54 10.05 49.23
CA THR A 165 -7.97 8.70 49.48
C THR A 165 -6.52 8.62 49.01
N LYS A 166 -5.64 8.03 49.85
CA LYS A 166 -4.26 7.75 49.47
C LYS A 166 -4.15 6.33 48.91
N PHE A 167 -3.95 6.24 47.61
CA PHE A 167 -3.74 4.97 46.90
C PHE A 167 -2.25 4.61 46.85
N SER A 168 -1.97 3.31 46.96
CA SER A 168 -0.66 2.72 46.62
C SER A 168 -0.83 1.95 45.33
N ILE A 169 -0.11 2.35 44.28
CA ILE A 169 -0.32 1.90 42.91
C ILE A 169 0.97 1.29 42.35
N THR A 170 0.87 0.14 41.70
CA THR A 170 1.93 -0.45 40.89
C THR A 170 1.51 -0.39 39.44
N THR A 171 2.36 0.19 38.61
CA THR A 171 2.10 0.32 37.15
C THR A 171 3.33 -0.06 36.33
N GLY A 172 3.14 -0.44 35.07
CA GLY A 172 4.25 -0.75 34.17
C GLY A 172 3.85 -1.69 33.06
N LEU A 173 4.87 -2.26 32.43
CA LEU A 173 4.76 -3.21 31.30
C LEU A 173 5.22 -4.60 31.78
N LYS A 174 4.42 -5.62 31.46
CA LYS A 174 4.67 -7.01 31.84
C LYS A 174 4.54 -7.93 30.63
N ALA A 175 5.47 -8.83 30.46
CA ALA A 175 5.45 -9.89 29.46
C ALA A 175 5.93 -11.19 30.09
N ASP A 176 5.37 -12.33 29.70
CA ASP A 176 5.72 -13.67 30.20
C ASP A 176 5.68 -13.79 31.73
N GLY A 177 4.73 -13.10 32.36
CA GLY A 177 4.63 -13.07 33.82
C GLY A 177 5.62 -12.15 34.53
N GLU A 178 6.57 -11.50 33.83
CA GLU A 178 7.64 -10.69 34.37
C GLU A 178 7.50 -9.19 34.04
N TRP A 179 7.89 -8.34 35.00
CA TRP A 179 7.94 -6.90 34.81
C TRP A 179 9.13 -6.49 33.95
N LYS A 180 8.83 -6.01 32.73
CA LYS A 180 9.82 -5.41 31.81
C LYS A 180 10.08 -3.93 32.12
N ALA A 181 9.08 -3.25 32.68
CA ALA A 181 9.17 -1.89 33.20
C ALA A 181 8.19 -1.74 34.36
N GLN A 182 8.57 -1.15 35.48
CA GLN A 182 7.69 -1.11 36.66
C GLN A 182 8.00 0.08 37.55
N LYS A 183 6.95 0.65 38.16
CA LYS A 183 7.02 1.59 39.26
C LYS A 183 5.90 1.39 40.25
N THR A 184 6.24 1.37 41.54
CA THR A 184 5.28 1.49 42.64
C THR A 184 5.36 2.89 43.21
N PHE A 185 4.23 3.55 43.44
CA PHE A 185 4.14 4.90 43.97
C PHE A 185 2.87 5.10 44.80
N ALA A 186 2.83 6.16 45.60
CA ALA A 186 1.62 6.55 46.30
C ALA A 186 1.08 7.89 45.76
N LYS A 187 -0.23 8.01 45.64
CA LYS A 187 -0.92 9.25 45.27
C LYS A 187 -2.17 9.44 46.12
N THR A 188 -2.39 10.68 46.54
CA THR A 188 -3.65 11.10 47.12
C THR A 188 -4.56 11.55 45.98
N VAL A 189 -5.72 10.95 45.84
CA VAL A 189 -6.76 11.25 44.88
C VAL A 189 -7.93 11.89 45.63
N THR A 190 -8.50 12.94 45.06
CA THR A 190 -9.58 13.74 45.62
C THR A 190 -10.93 13.47 44.91
N PRO A 191 -12.07 13.97 45.43
CA PRO A 191 -13.34 13.85 44.72
C PRO A 191 -13.43 14.66 43.41
N VAL A 192 -12.45 15.52 43.14
CA VAL A 192 -12.36 16.30 41.90
C VAL A 192 -11.41 15.63 40.94
N TRP A 193 -11.79 15.56 39.68
CA TRP A 193 -10.92 15.07 38.63
C TRP A 193 -9.60 15.86 38.56
N GLN A 194 -8.48 15.14 38.56
CA GLN A 194 -7.15 15.72 38.46
C GLN A 194 -6.27 14.87 37.54
N LYS A 195 -5.39 15.55 36.78
CA LYS A 195 -4.40 14.89 35.91
C LYS A 195 -3.16 14.50 36.73
N TYR A 196 -2.74 13.26 36.60
CA TYR A 196 -1.55 12.71 37.22
C TYR A 196 -0.52 12.31 36.17
N LYS A 197 0.75 12.43 36.52
CA LYS A 197 1.88 12.02 35.65
C LYS A 197 2.86 11.17 36.44
N VAL A 198 3.26 10.05 35.86
CA VAL A 198 4.22 9.11 36.43
C VAL A 198 5.20 8.68 35.35
N THR A 199 6.49 8.61 35.67
CA THR A 199 7.47 8.10 34.73
C THR A 199 8.16 6.87 35.30
N PHE A 200 8.47 5.90 34.45
CA PHE A 200 9.23 4.71 34.81
C PHE A 200 10.17 4.31 33.66
N LYS A 201 11.15 3.49 33.96
CA LYS A 201 12.20 3.11 33.00
C LYS A 201 12.09 1.63 32.65
N GLY A 202 12.29 1.30 31.36
CA GLY A 202 12.43 -0.07 30.90
C GLY A 202 13.64 -0.78 31.49
N LYS A 203 13.44 -1.99 31.98
CA LYS A 203 14.49 -2.84 32.63
C LYS A 203 14.95 -3.94 31.68
N ALA A 204 14.06 -4.40 30.82
CA ALA A 204 14.30 -5.46 29.83
C ALA A 204 13.46 -5.21 28.58
N ASP A 205 13.88 -5.81 27.48
CA ASP A 205 13.18 -5.78 26.20
C ASP A 205 12.06 -6.83 26.19
N ALA A 206 10.95 -6.52 25.50
CA ALA A 206 9.89 -7.43 25.12
C ALA A 206 9.09 -6.82 23.96
N ASP A 207 8.67 -7.64 23.02
CA ASP A 207 7.93 -7.19 21.84
C ASP A 207 6.42 -7.14 22.06
N GLU A 208 5.88 -7.98 22.95
CA GLU A 208 4.45 -8.14 23.22
C GLU A 208 4.11 -8.00 24.71
N ALA A 209 4.49 -6.89 25.34
CA ALA A 209 4.08 -6.62 26.71
C ALA A 209 2.64 -6.11 26.78
N GLU A 210 2.04 -6.24 27.96
CA GLU A 210 0.78 -5.62 28.33
C GLU A 210 1.03 -4.52 29.37
N PHE A 211 0.21 -3.48 29.36
CA PHE A 211 0.22 -2.44 30.37
C PHE A 211 -0.63 -2.85 31.58
N PHE A 212 -0.14 -2.55 32.79
CA PHE A 212 -0.83 -2.83 34.07
C PHE A 212 -0.96 -1.55 34.92
N PHE A 213 -2.14 -1.39 35.54
CA PHE A 213 -2.39 -0.40 36.58
C PHE A 213 -3.10 -1.08 37.75
N LEU A 214 -2.35 -1.30 38.85
CA LEU A 214 -2.77 -2.16 39.96
C LEU A 214 -2.79 -1.40 41.27
N LEU A 215 -3.85 -1.56 42.05
CA LEU A 215 -3.99 -1.05 43.41
C LEU A 215 -3.43 -2.09 44.39
N ASN A 216 -2.57 -1.66 45.27
CA ASN A 216 -1.90 -2.50 46.30
C ASN A 216 -2.71 -2.59 47.60
N LYS A 217 -3.92 -2.09 47.62
CA LYS A 217 -4.86 -2.10 48.77
C LYS A 217 -6.31 -2.03 48.20
N PRO A 218 -7.29 -2.54 48.94
CA PRO A 218 -8.70 -2.34 48.61
C PRO A 218 -9.03 -0.85 48.49
N GLY A 219 -9.93 -0.53 47.55
CA GLY A 219 -10.42 0.83 47.29
C GLY A 219 -11.01 0.98 45.92
N THR A 220 -11.72 2.08 45.73
CA THR A 220 -12.37 2.42 44.45
C THR A 220 -11.79 3.73 43.94
N ILE A 221 -11.44 3.77 42.66
CA ILE A 221 -10.92 4.93 41.94
C ILE A 221 -11.63 5.05 40.58
N CYS A 222 -11.97 6.27 40.19
CA CYS A 222 -12.42 6.54 38.82
C CYS A 222 -11.22 7.01 37.99
N LEU A 223 -11.10 6.48 36.78
CA LEU A 223 -9.98 6.71 35.86
C LEU A 223 -10.50 7.15 34.50
N ASP A 224 -9.74 8.04 33.86
CA ASP A 224 -9.98 8.45 32.48
C ASP A 224 -8.66 8.88 31.81
N MET A 225 -8.66 8.97 30.47
CA MET A 225 -7.54 9.43 29.65
C MET A 225 -6.21 8.81 30.07
N MET A 226 -6.20 7.48 30.17
CA MET A 226 -4.99 6.71 30.52
C MET A 226 -4.08 6.58 29.30
N SER A 227 -3.00 7.33 29.29
CA SER A 227 -2.10 7.50 28.15
C SER A 227 -0.67 7.10 28.54
N LEU A 228 -0.03 6.29 27.71
CA LEU A 228 1.34 5.82 27.92
C LEU A 228 2.20 6.08 26.69
N PHE A 229 3.20 6.95 26.82
CA PHE A 229 4.14 7.27 25.75
C PHE A 229 5.55 6.74 26.02
N PRO A 230 6.19 6.12 25.03
CA PRO A 230 7.64 5.90 24.98
C PRO A 230 8.34 7.22 24.60
N PRO A 231 9.68 7.25 24.44
CA PRO A 231 10.38 8.33 23.76
C PRO A 231 9.91 8.49 22.32
N THR A 232 9.49 9.69 21.94
CA THR A 232 8.95 10.01 20.63
C THR A 232 10.00 10.54 19.66
N TYR A 233 9.69 10.56 18.37
CA TYR A 233 10.54 11.19 17.35
C TYR A 233 10.77 12.66 17.70
N LYS A 234 12.02 13.10 17.65
CA LYS A 234 12.47 14.45 18.09
C LYS A 234 11.98 14.88 19.48
N ASN A 235 11.58 13.92 20.32
CA ASN A 235 11.04 14.16 21.68
C ASN A 235 9.79 15.07 21.70
N ARG A 236 8.99 15.07 20.64
CA ARG A 236 7.74 15.86 20.60
C ARG A 236 6.75 15.30 21.63
N PRO A 237 6.13 16.18 22.46
CA PRO A 237 4.98 15.78 23.27
C PRO A 237 3.85 15.31 22.35
N ASN A 238 3.11 14.28 22.74
CA ASN A 238 2.03 13.71 21.93
C ASN A 238 2.50 13.35 20.51
N GLY A 239 3.75 12.92 20.37
CA GLY A 239 4.46 12.81 19.10
C GLY A 239 4.41 11.43 18.49
N CYS A 240 5.22 11.27 17.45
CA CYS A 240 5.24 10.08 16.61
C CYS A 240 6.17 8.98 17.15
N ARG A 241 5.85 7.73 16.81
CA ARG A 241 6.65 6.54 16.97
C ARG A 241 7.96 6.70 16.19
N LYS A 242 9.06 6.50 16.88
CA LYS A 242 10.38 6.89 16.40
C LYS A 242 10.81 6.12 15.15
N ASP A 243 10.69 4.79 15.16
CA ASP A 243 11.12 3.93 14.06
C ASP A 243 10.32 4.17 12.77
N LEU A 244 9.02 4.49 12.87
CA LEU A 244 8.18 4.80 11.71
C LEU A 244 8.48 6.21 11.16
N ALA A 245 8.61 7.21 12.03
CA ALA A 245 8.97 8.56 11.62
C ALA A 245 10.39 8.65 11.03
N GLU A 246 11.34 7.86 11.52
CA GLU A 246 12.70 7.74 10.94
C GLU A 246 12.66 7.16 9.52
N LYS A 247 11.78 6.18 9.24
CA LYS A 247 11.58 5.67 7.88
C LYS A 247 11.00 6.74 6.93
N LEU A 248 10.04 7.56 7.42
CA LEU A 248 9.55 8.68 6.62
C LEU A 248 10.65 9.70 6.34
N ALA A 249 11.44 10.05 7.34
CA ALA A 249 12.54 11.00 7.20
C ALA A 249 13.62 10.48 6.21
N ASP A 250 13.88 9.17 6.20
CA ASP A 250 14.84 8.54 5.28
C ASP A 250 14.40 8.63 3.81
N LEU A 251 13.11 8.84 3.51
CA LEU A 251 12.62 9.09 2.15
C LEU A 251 12.92 10.52 1.65
N HIS A 252 13.40 11.43 2.51
CA HIS A 252 13.71 12.83 2.16
C HIS A 252 12.55 13.58 1.49
N PRO A 253 11.32 13.51 2.04
CA PRO A 253 10.14 14.05 1.39
C PRO A 253 10.23 15.57 1.24
N LYS A 254 9.72 16.10 0.13
CA LYS A 254 9.64 17.55 -0.12
C LYS A 254 8.31 18.12 0.36
N PHE A 255 7.27 17.31 0.39
CA PHE A 255 5.97 17.67 0.92
C PHE A 255 5.35 16.47 1.68
N MET A 256 4.32 16.75 2.47
CA MET A 256 3.51 15.74 3.13
C MET A 256 2.03 16.09 2.96
N ARG A 257 1.29 15.27 2.21
CA ARG A 257 -0.17 15.33 2.06
C ARG A 257 -0.83 14.62 3.24
N PHE A 258 -1.75 15.28 3.91
CA PHE A 258 -2.48 14.77 5.09
C PHE A 258 -3.85 15.46 5.23
N PRO A 259 -4.79 14.90 6.05
CA PRO A 259 -4.75 13.67 6.84
C PRO A 259 -5.22 12.44 6.05
N GLY A 260 -5.39 12.53 4.78
CA GLY A 260 -5.82 11.44 3.94
C GLY A 260 -6.34 11.92 2.60
N GLY A 261 -6.81 11.04 1.96
CA GLY A 261 -7.72 10.31 1.12
C GLY A 261 -9.15 10.29 1.66
N CYS A 262 -9.78 9.15 1.53
CA CYS A 262 -11.16 8.91 1.97
C CYS A 262 -11.42 9.26 3.45
N PHE A 263 -10.40 9.22 4.29
CA PHE A 263 -10.49 9.62 5.70
C PHE A 263 -10.99 11.06 5.89
N VAL A 264 -10.66 11.98 4.97
CA VAL A 264 -11.12 13.38 5.04
C VAL A 264 -12.63 13.47 4.87
N GLU A 265 -13.19 12.62 4.00
CA GLU A 265 -14.59 12.68 3.62
C GLU A 265 -15.50 11.94 4.58
N GLY A 266 -15.06 10.79 5.12
CA GLY A 266 -15.90 9.91 5.91
C GLY A 266 -17.02 9.26 5.10
N MET A 267 -17.86 8.48 5.78
CA MET A 267 -19.08 7.88 5.20
C MET A 267 -20.31 8.77 5.40
N SER A 268 -20.22 9.74 6.33
CA SER A 268 -21.24 10.75 6.64
C SER A 268 -20.57 11.99 7.22
N ARG A 269 -21.33 13.07 7.38
CA ARG A 269 -20.85 14.30 8.01
C ARG A 269 -20.24 14.05 9.40
N GLU A 270 -20.86 13.18 10.21
CA GLU A 270 -20.44 12.90 11.58
C GLU A 270 -19.12 12.11 11.64
N THR A 271 -18.83 11.35 10.59
CA THR A 271 -17.64 10.50 10.47
C THR A 271 -16.54 11.13 9.60
N ALA A 272 -16.78 12.34 9.07
CA ALA A 272 -15.79 13.12 8.35
C ALA A 272 -14.75 13.73 9.31
N TYR A 273 -13.54 13.91 8.81
CA TYR A 273 -12.49 14.57 9.59
C TYR A 273 -12.78 16.05 9.77
N GLU A 274 -12.83 16.51 11.02
CA GLU A 274 -13.06 17.92 11.39
C GLU A 274 -11.86 18.41 12.21
N TRP A 275 -10.94 19.12 11.58
CA TRP A 275 -9.66 19.49 12.15
C TRP A 275 -9.75 20.30 13.44
N LYS A 276 -10.79 21.13 13.61
CA LYS A 276 -10.99 21.93 14.82
C LYS A 276 -11.18 21.09 16.07
N ARG A 277 -11.72 19.86 15.91
CA ARG A 277 -11.92 18.89 16.98
C ARG A 277 -10.64 18.14 17.35
N THR A 278 -9.60 18.24 16.52
CA THR A 278 -8.36 17.47 16.64
C THR A 278 -7.18 18.30 17.19
N ILE A 279 -7.42 19.53 17.62
CA ILE A 279 -6.38 20.41 18.18
C ILE A 279 -6.65 20.71 19.67
N GLY A 280 -5.64 21.25 20.38
CA GLY A 280 -5.72 21.51 21.82
C GLY A 280 -5.38 20.28 22.66
N PRO A 281 -5.72 20.30 23.97
CA PRO A 281 -5.48 19.18 24.87
C PRO A 281 -6.16 17.91 24.36
N VAL A 282 -5.48 16.76 24.48
CA VAL A 282 -6.03 15.48 23.96
C VAL A 282 -7.29 15.03 24.71
N GLU A 283 -7.44 15.46 25.96
CA GLU A 283 -8.65 15.24 26.76
C GLU A 283 -9.89 16.01 26.28
N ASP A 284 -9.72 17.04 25.48
CA ASP A 284 -10.80 17.85 24.89
C ASP A 284 -11.11 17.43 23.44
N ARG A 285 -10.49 16.37 22.95
CA ARG A 285 -10.71 15.81 21.62
C ARG A 285 -11.72 14.64 21.71
N PRO A 286 -12.88 14.75 21.05
CA PRO A 286 -13.93 13.72 21.18
C PRO A 286 -13.58 12.40 20.45
N GLY A 287 -12.65 12.45 19.50
CA GLY A 287 -12.47 11.35 18.55
C GLY A 287 -13.65 11.21 17.58
N HIS A 288 -13.55 10.31 16.64
CA HIS A 288 -14.65 9.94 15.75
C HIS A 288 -14.47 8.54 15.19
N MET A 289 -15.53 8.00 14.59
CA MET A 289 -15.44 6.72 13.88
C MET A 289 -14.85 6.94 12.51
N ASN A 290 -13.68 6.37 12.24
CA ASN A 290 -13.14 6.22 10.90
C ASN A 290 -13.96 5.15 10.16
N ALA A 291 -15.09 5.56 9.62
CA ALA A 291 -16.08 4.65 9.05
C ALA A 291 -15.64 4.07 7.70
N ASN A 292 -14.76 4.76 6.96
CA ASN A 292 -14.18 4.26 5.71
C ASN A 292 -13.34 3.01 5.97
N TRP A 293 -12.55 3.01 7.06
CA TRP A 293 -11.61 1.94 7.36
C TRP A 293 -12.04 1.06 8.55
N GLY A 294 -13.13 1.41 9.23
CA GLY A 294 -13.84 0.52 10.16
C GLY A 294 -13.23 0.40 11.56
N TYR A 295 -12.59 1.44 12.07
CA TYR A 295 -12.10 1.51 13.46
C TYR A 295 -12.21 2.94 14.01
N PRO A 296 -12.33 3.11 15.35
CA PRO A 296 -12.38 4.44 15.94
C PRO A 296 -11.02 5.14 15.90
N CYS A 297 -11.04 6.44 15.69
CA CYS A 297 -9.90 7.34 15.77
C CYS A 297 -10.04 8.25 17.00
N THR A 298 -9.01 8.33 17.83
CA THR A 298 -9.02 9.17 19.03
C THR A 298 -8.73 10.65 18.73
N ASP A 299 -8.39 10.98 17.48
CA ASP A 299 -7.86 12.29 17.07
C ASP A 299 -6.63 12.73 17.88
N GLY A 300 -5.95 11.77 18.49
CA GLY A 300 -4.73 12.01 19.25
C GLY A 300 -3.59 12.56 18.42
N MET A 301 -3.44 12.07 17.19
CA MET A 301 -2.64 12.68 16.14
C MET A 301 -3.59 13.53 15.26
N GLY A 302 -3.66 14.84 15.52
CA GLY A 302 -4.55 15.75 14.84
C GLY A 302 -3.82 16.75 13.95
N TYR A 303 -4.54 17.79 13.52
CA TYR A 303 -4.02 18.80 12.60
C TYR A 303 -2.72 19.46 13.09
N HIS A 304 -2.63 19.73 14.38
CA HIS A 304 -1.43 20.30 14.99
C HIS A 304 -0.23 19.36 14.87
N GLU A 305 -0.41 18.08 15.17
CA GLU A 305 0.62 17.04 15.12
C GLU A 305 1.06 16.73 13.69
N TYR A 306 0.16 16.79 12.71
CA TYR A 306 0.50 16.65 11.29
C TYR A 306 1.39 17.79 10.80
N LEU A 307 1.07 19.04 11.16
CA LEU A 307 1.92 20.20 10.84
C LEU A 307 3.30 20.09 11.51
N GLN A 308 3.37 19.61 12.75
CA GLN A 308 4.64 19.37 13.44
C GLN A 308 5.45 18.27 12.76
N LEU A 309 4.80 17.18 12.32
CA LEU A 309 5.49 16.11 11.61
C LEU A 309 6.06 16.59 10.29
N ALA A 310 5.30 17.35 9.50
CA ALA A 310 5.80 17.94 8.26
C ALA A 310 7.06 18.79 8.52
N GLU A 311 7.03 19.67 9.54
CA GLU A 311 8.20 20.46 9.95
C GLU A 311 9.37 19.55 10.37
N ASP A 312 9.10 18.50 11.14
CA ASP A 312 10.12 17.58 11.63
C ASP A 312 10.79 16.77 10.51
N LEU A 313 10.05 16.48 9.44
CA LEU A 313 10.56 15.84 8.24
C LEU A 313 11.25 16.83 7.28
N GLY A 314 11.09 18.14 7.48
CA GLY A 314 11.55 19.18 6.55
C GLY A 314 10.73 19.21 5.25
N ALA A 315 9.48 18.77 5.33
CA ALA A 315 8.53 18.69 4.22
C ALA A 315 7.55 19.87 4.25
N GLU A 316 7.12 20.36 3.08
CA GLU A 316 6.05 21.34 2.96
C GLU A 316 4.70 20.67 3.30
N PRO A 317 3.89 21.22 4.21
CA PRO A 317 2.58 20.67 4.51
C PRO A 317 1.62 20.87 3.32
N LEU A 318 0.91 19.80 2.93
CA LEU A 318 -0.19 19.80 1.98
C LEU A 318 -1.42 19.30 2.72
N TYR A 319 -2.38 20.19 2.94
CA TYR A 319 -3.59 19.86 3.68
C TYR A 319 -4.77 19.64 2.74
N VAL A 320 -5.45 18.50 2.90
CA VAL A 320 -6.66 18.14 2.15
C VAL A 320 -7.89 18.62 2.91
N VAL A 321 -8.74 19.40 2.28
CA VAL A 321 -9.97 19.92 2.87
C VAL A 321 -11.21 19.19 2.34
N ASN A 322 -12.16 18.88 3.24
CA ASN A 322 -13.46 18.38 2.84
C ASN A 322 -14.28 19.50 2.16
N VAL A 323 -14.92 19.17 1.04
CA VAL A 323 -15.71 20.09 0.24
C VAL A 323 -17.23 19.96 0.46
N GLY A 324 -17.62 19.33 1.55
CA GLY A 324 -19.02 19.02 1.84
C GLY A 324 -19.50 17.79 1.08
N ILE A 325 -18.59 16.86 0.75
CA ILE A 325 -18.87 15.56 0.17
C ILE A 325 -18.37 14.47 1.14
N TRP A 326 -19.12 13.41 1.28
CA TRP A 326 -18.78 12.18 1.99
C TRP A 326 -19.30 10.98 1.20
N HIS A 327 -18.78 9.79 1.42
CA HIS A 327 -19.09 8.61 0.61
C HIS A 327 -20.56 8.20 0.61
N GLY A 328 -21.34 8.60 1.63
CA GLY A 328 -22.77 8.33 1.74
C GLY A 328 -23.68 9.49 1.32
N GLY A 329 -23.13 10.61 0.83
CA GLY A 329 -23.91 11.78 0.42
C GLY A 329 -23.12 13.07 0.38
N ASN A 330 -23.80 14.19 0.26
CA ASN A 330 -23.16 15.51 0.22
C ASN A 330 -24.05 16.62 0.79
N GLN A 331 -23.44 17.73 1.18
CA GLN A 331 -24.08 19.01 1.45
C GLN A 331 -24.47 19.64 0.10
N PRO A 332 -25.62 20.30 -0.06
CA PRO A 332 -25.89 21.09 -1.26
C PRO A 332 -24.75 22.07 -1.56
N TYR A 333 -24.33 22.13 -2.82
CA TYR A 333 -23.14 22.89 -3.22
C TYR A 333 -23.28 24.41 -3.02
N ASP A 334 -24.51 24.91 -2.92
CA ASP A 334 -24.85 26.29 -2.58
C ASP A 334 -24.94 26.55 -1.05
N GLN A 335 -24.59 25.59 -0.22
CA GLN A 335 -24.65 25.64 1.25
C GLN A 335 -23.35 25.13 1.90
N ILE A 336 -22.19 25.49 1.32
CA ILE A 336 -20.87 24.99 1.74
C ILE A 336 -20.00 26.03 2.44
N GLU A 337 -20.55 27.17 2.82
CA GLU A 337 -19.81 28.28 3.48
C GLU A 337 -19.05 27.79 4.71
N GLU A 338 -19.61 26.86 5.47
CA GLU A 338 -18.97 26.30 6.66
C GLU A 338 -17.65 25.58 6.31
N TYR A 339 -17.66 24.79 5.22
CA TYR A 339 -16.46 24.07 4.75
C TYR A 339 -15.40 25.03 4.22
N ILE A 340 -15.83 26.08 3.50
CA ILE A 340 -14.93 27.13 3.02
C ILE A 340 -14.30 27.86 4.20
N GLN A 341 -15.11 28.24 5.21
CA GLN A 341 -14.60 28.90 6.41
C GLN A 341 -13.64 27.99 7.19
N ASN A 342 -13.92 26.69 7.27
CA ASN A 342 -13.03 25.71 7.88
C ASN A 342 -11.67 25.66 7.18
N ALA A 343 -11.62 25.72 5.85
CA ALA A 343 -10.37 25.79 5.11
C ALA A 343 -9.60 27.10 5.38
N LEU A 344 -10.30 28.24 5.39
CA LEU A 344 -9.68 29.54 5.72
C LEU A 344 -9.11 29.57 7.14
N ASP A 345 -9.84 29.00 8.10
CA ASP A 345 -9.42 28.90 9.50
C ASP A 345 -8.21 27.96 9.67
N ALA A 346 -8.15 26.87 8.91
CA ALA A 346 -7.01 25.95 8.91
C ALA A 346 -5.73 26.63 8.40
N ILE A 347 -5.84 27.42 7.32
CA ILE A 347 -4.72 28.24 6.81
C ILE A 347 -4.31 29.29 7.85
N GLU A 348 -5.26 29.93 8.50
CA GLU A 348 -4.97 30.90 9.57
C GLU A 348 -4.31 30.24 10.80
N TYR A 349 -4.77 29.04 11.19
CA TYR A 349 -4.12 28.27 12.24
C TYR A 349 -2.66 27.97 11.90
N ALA A 350 -2.40 27.49 10.68
CA ALA A 350 -1.05 27.15 10.24
C ALA A 350 -0.13 28.38 10.12
N ASN A 351 -0.63 29.50 9.58
CA ASN A 351 0.20 30.62 9.12
C ASN A 351 -0.01 31.91 9.87
N GLY A 352 -1.15 32.10 10.56
CA GLY A 352 -1.48 33.34 11.29
C GLY A 352 -0.54 33.61 12.47
N ASP A 353 -0.46 34.85 12.86
CA ASP A 353 0.31 35.30 14.03
C ASP A 353 -0.58 35.43 15.31
N ALA A 354 -0.01 35.95 16.39
CA ALA A 354 -0.71 36.10 17.65
C ALA A 354 -1.90 37.09 17.61
N SER A 355 -2.02 37.92 16.57
CA SER A 355 -3.14 38.88 16.41
C SER A 355 -4.39 38.20 15.83
N THR A 356 -4.20 37.08 15.12
CA THR A 356 -5.30 36.31 14.53
C THR A 356 -5.87 35.30 15.52
N VAL A 357 -7.13 34.90 15.35
CA VAL A 357 -7.81 33.96 16.25
C VAL A 357 -7.11 32.59 16.24
N TRP A 358 -6.94 32.02 15.08
CA TRP A 358 -6.40 30.66 14.94
C TRP A 358 -4.87 30.61 15.05
N GLY A 359 -4.15 31.64 14.63
CA GLY A 359 -2.70 31.74 14.85
C GLY A 359 -2.35 31.79 16.35
N ARG A 360 -3.14 32.56 17.15
CA ARG A 360 -3.03 32.55 18.60
C ARG A 360 -3.28 31.16 19.18
N LYS A 361 -4.31 30.46 18.70
CA LYS A 361 -4.62 29.09 19.15
C LYS A 361 -3.48 28.12 18.89
N ARG A 362 -2.79 28.22 17.74
CA ARG A 362 -1.57 27.43 17.47
C ARG A 362 -0.48 27.73 18.49
N ILE A 363 -0.26 29.02 18.80
CA ILE A 363 0.75 29.45 19.77
C ILE A 363 0.42 28.92 21.18
N GLU A 364 -0.83 28.96 21.60
CA GLU A 364 -1.33 28.38 22.86
C GLU A 364 -1.11 26.88 22.92
N ASN A 365 -1.27 26.18 21.78
CA ASN A 365 -0.97 24.75 21.63
C ASN A 365 0.54 24.43 21.59
N GLY A 366 1.41 25.42 21.76
CA GLY A 366 2.85 25.26 21.97
C GLY A 366 3.73 25.50 20.75
N HIS A 367 3.16 25.82 19.57
CA HIS A 367 3.93 26.08 18.35
C HIS A 367 3.88 27.55 17.95
N LYS A 368 4.97 28.28 18.22
CA LYS A 368 5.02 29.76 18.03
C LYS A 368 5.19 30.17 16.56
N LYS A 369 5.96 29.42 15.80
CA LYS A 369 6.27 29.75 14.39
C LYS A 369 5.14 29.33 13.46
N PRO A 370 4.90 30.07 12.36
CA PRO A 370 4.03 29.60 11.28
C PRO A 370 4.55 28.29 10.67
N SER A 371 3.64 27.43 10.25
CA SER A 371 3.97 26.15 9.60
C SER A 371 4.19 26.30 8.09
N ASN A 372 3.97 27.48 7.53
CA ASN A 372 4.15 27.80 6.12
C ASN A 372 3.31 26.92 5.16
N LEU A 373 2.04 26.71 5.53
CA LEU A 373 1.08 25.97 4.70
C LEU A 373 0.79 26.76 3.41
N ARG A 374 1.21 26.23 2.27
CA ARG A 374 1.02 26.83 0.95
C ARG A 374 0.22 25.96 0.00
N LEU A 375 0.04 24.69 0.31
CA LEU A 375 -0.61 23.71 -0.53
C LEU A 375 -1.92 23.28 0.12
N ILE A 376 -3.03 23.52 -0.57
CA ILE A 376 -4.37 23.06 -0.16
C ILE A 376 -4.93 22.23 -1.30
N GLU A 377 -5.29 21.01 -0.99
CA GLU A 377 -6.05 20.17 -1.89
C GLU A 377 -7.53 20.28 -1.56
N VAL A 378 -8.34 20.57 -2.57
CA VAL A 378 -9.76 20.85 -2.45
C VAL A 378 -10.55 19.57 -2.72
N GLY A 379 -10.87 18.82 -1.67
CA GLY A 379 -11.51 17.50 -1.75
C GLY A 379 -10.50 16.37 -1.95
N ASN A 380 -11.03 15.15 -2.08
CA ASN A 380 -10.26 13.94 -2.38
C ASN A 380 -11.07 13.06 -3.35
N GLU A 381 -10.48 12.70 -4.49
CA GLU A 381 -11.13 11.85 -5.50
C GLU A 381 -12.57 12.30 -5.87
N ASN A 382 -12.88 13.56 -5.67
CA ASN A 382 -14.17 14.14 -6.00
C ASN A 382 -14.22 14.48 -7.48
N TYR A 383 -14.95 13.68 -8.23
CA TYR A 383 -15.10 13.82 -9.66
C TYR A 383 -16.55 13.51 -10.06
N GLN A 384 -16.94 14.00 -11.22
CA GLN A 384 -18.22 13.62 -11.82
C GLN A 384 -18.11 12.20 -12.37
N VAL A 385 -18.49 11.20 -11.60
CA VAL A 385 -18.44 9.78 -11.98
C VAL A 385 -19.34 9.49 -13.18
N ASN A 386 -20.43 10.25 -13.31
CA ASN A 386 -21.39 10.09 -14.38
C ASN A 386 -21.76 11.46 -14.95
N PRO A 387 -21.44 11.77 -16.21
CA PRO A 387 -21.83 13.03 -16.81
C PRO A 387 -23.36 13.27 -16.86
N ASN A 388 -24.15 12.22 -16.59
CA ASN A 388 -25.61 12.30 -16.46
C ASN A 388 -26.09 12.43 -15.00
N GLU A 389 -25.22 12.27 -14.02
CA GLU A 389 -25.48 12.44 -12.59
C GLU A 389 -24.58 13.54 -12.03
N GLN A 390 -24.97 14.78 -12.19
CA GLN A 390 -24.26 15.95 -11.61
C GLN A 390 -24.50 16.08 -10.10
N SER A 391 -24.58 14.96 -9.37
CA SER A 391 -24.99 14.98 -7.97
C SER A 391 -24.01 15.70 -7.04
N ASP A 392 -22.73 15.72 -7.36
CA ASP A 392 -21.69 16.23 -6.47
C ASP A 392 -21.28 17.67 -6.76
N HIS A 393 -21.48 18.17 -7.95
CA HIS A 393 -21.16 19.55 -8.34
C HIS A 393 -19.73 19.96 -7.95
N TYR A 394 -18.74 19.09 -8.20
CA TYR A 394 -17.38 19.34 -7.74
C TYR A 394 -16.77 20.62 -8.32
N ALA A 395 -17.00 20.91 -9.59
CA ALA A 395 -16.49 22.13 -10.24
C ALA A 395 -16.99 23.42 -9.57
N GLU A 396 -18.28 23.45 -9.23
CA GLU A 396 -18.91 24.60 -8.56
C GLU A 396 -18.41 24.76 -7.11
N ARG A 397 -18.17 23.64 -6.42
CA ARG A 397 -17.57 23.65 -5.07
C ARG A 397 -16.15 24.19 -5.14
N TYR A 398 -15.32 23.60 -6.02
CA TYR A 398 -13.94 24.03 -6.21
C TYR A 398 -13.84 25.53 -6.52
N ALA A 399 -14.68 26.05 -7.43
CA ALA A 399 -14.71 27.47 -7.78
C ALA A 399 -14.97 28.38 -6.57
N GLN A 400 -15.86 27.99 -5.66
CA GLN A 400 -16.15 28.74 -4.44
C GLN A 400 -14.94 28.73 -3.48
N PHE A 401 -14.30 27.55 -3.26
CA PHE A 401 -13.07 27.45 -2.47
C PHE A 401 -11.95 28.29 -3.08
N TYR A 402 -11.74 28.17 -4.39
CA TYR A 402 -10.71 28.94 -5.11
C TYR A 402 -10.91 30.45 -4.89
N LYS A 403 -12.09 30.95 -5.16
CA LYS A 403 -12.43 32.36 -4.99
C LYS A 403 -12.17 32.86 -3.56
N ALA A 404 -12.62 32.11 -2.56
CA ALA A 404 -12.50 32.50 -1.15
C ALA A 404 -11.05 32.47 -0.66
N ILE A 405 -10.32 31.37 -0.97
CA ILE A 405 -8.95 31.20 -0.51
C ILE A 405 -8.02 32.21 -1.23
N LYS A 406 -8.12 32.36 -2.55
CA LYS A 406 -7.29 33.32 -3.29
C LYS A 406 -7.54 34.77 -2.90
N ALA A 407 -8.77 35.12 -2.50
CA ALA A 407 -9.08 36.46 -2.00
C ALA A 407 -8.36 36.80 -0.66
N LYS A 408 -8.23 35.83 0.24
CA LYS A 408 -7.61 36.01 1.56
C LYS A 408 -6.12 35.63 1.58
N TYR A 409 -5.74 34.56 0.84
CA TYR A 409 -4.41 33.96 0.83
C TYR A 409 -3.94 33.70 -0.61
N PRO A 410 -3.63 34.76 -1.40
CA PRO A 410 -3.31 34.62 -2.83
C PRO A 410 -2.04 33.79 -3.11
N TYR A 411 -1.20 33.61 -2.08
CA TYR A 411 0.05 32.81 -2.16
C TYR A 411 -0.19 31.30 -2.05
N VAL A 412 -1.38 30.87 -1.62
CA VAL A 412 -1.73 29.46 -1.48
C VAL A 412 -2.00 28.87 -2.87
N GLN A 413 -1.36 27.77 -3.18
CA GLN A 413 -1.63 26.98 -4.38
C GLN A 413 -2.77 25.98 -4.08
N LEU A 414 -3.71 25.90 -5.02
CA LEU A 414 -4.88 25.04 -4.90
C LEU A 414 -4.77 23.85 -5.86
N ILE A 415 -5.01 22.69 -5.31
CA ILE A 415 -4.99 21.42 -6.03
C ILE A 415 -6.43 20.98 -6.21
N GLY A 416 -6.82 20.71 -7.46
CA GLY A 416 -8.13 20.16 -7.81
C GLY A 416 -8.01 18.69 -8.18
N ASN A 417 -9.07 17.92 -7.92
CA ASN A 417 -9.10 16.51 -8.24
C ASN A 417 -9.44 16.24 -9.71
N VAL A 418 -8.86 15.19 -10.27
CA VAL A 418 -9.28 14.59 -11.52
C VAL A 418 -9.67 13.13 -11.30
N GLU A 419 -10.52 12.61 -12.20
CA GLU A 419 -10.99 11.25 -12.10
C GLU A 419 -9.85 10.24 -12.35
N SER A 420 -9.60 9.36 -11.39
CA SER A 420 -8.57 8.33 -11.46
C SER A 420 -8.91 7.14 -12.38
N TRP A 421 -10.13 7.07 -12.90
CA TRP A 421 -10.66 5.88 -13.59
C TRP A 421 -10.75 5.98 -15.11
N GLY A 422 -10.39 7.10 -15.72
CA GLY A 422 -10.38 7.15 -17.17
C GLY A 422 -10.42 8.51 -17.86
N THR A 423 -10.64 9.60 -17.14
CA THR A 423 -10.49 10.94 -17.66
C THR A 423 -9.27 11.60 -17.06
N ASP A 424 -8.15 11.49 -17.74
CA ASP A 424 -6.90 12.20 -17.37
C ASP A 424 -7.07 13.73 -17.47
N TYR A 425 -8.27 14.21 -17.90
CA TYR A 425 -8.54 15.61 -18.18
C TYR A 425 -10.02 15.99 -18.06
N PRO A 426 -10.53 16.28 -16.84
CA PRO A 426 -11.90 16.74 -16.69
C PRO A 426 -12.10 18.11 -17.36
N SER A 427 -13.19 18.25 -18.12
CA SER A 427 -13.50 19.45 -18.88
C SER A 427 -13.69 20.70 -17.99
N TRP A 428 -14.09 20.53 -16.74
CA TRP A 428 -14.33 21.63 -15.81
C TRP A 428 -13.11 22.53 -15.58
N ARG A 429 -11.89 22.02 -15.69
CA ARG A 429 -10.66 22.81 -15.53
C ARG A 429 -10.49 23.90 -16.59
N ASN A 430 -11.10 23.76 -17.76
CA ASN A 430 -11.04 24.77 -18.80
C ASN A 430 -11.80 26.05 -18.38
N ASP A 431 -12.79 25.88 -17.50
CA ASP A 431 -13.66 26.95 -17.02
C ASP A 431 -13.25 27.49 -15.65
N ASN A 432 -12.31 26.82 -14.98
CA ASN A 432 -11.87 27.16 -13.63
C ASN A 432 -10.34 27.24 -13.54
N PRO A 433 -9.75 28.28 -12.95
CA PRO A 433 -8.33 28.35 -12.72
C PRO A 433 -7.92 27.33 -11.65
N VAL A 434 -6.87 26.54 -11.96
CA VAL A 434 -6.30 25.50 -11.11
C VAL A 434 -4.80 25.65 -11.11
N ASP A 435 -4.15 25.61 -9.93
CA ASP A 435 -2.69 25.66 -9.84
C ASP A 435 -2.08 24.26 -10.15
N LEU A 436 -2.64 23.20 -9.54
CA LEU A 436 -2.25 21.80 -9.80
C LEU A 436 -3.51 20.93 -9.94
N LEU A 437 -3.36 19.84 -10.68
CA LEU A 437 -4.38 18.78 -10.80
C LEU A 437 -3.83 17.51 -10.17
N ASP A 438 -4.62 16.87 -9.29
CA ASP A 438 -4.29 15.62 -8.64
C ASP A 438 -4.82 14.42 -9.44
N GLU A 439 -3.92 13.49 -9.78
CA GLU A 439 -4.19 12.27 -10.54
C GLU A 439 -3.85 11.03 -9.71
N HIS A 440 -4.71 10.00 -9.72
CA HIS A 440 -4.52 8.77 -8.96
C HIS A 440 -4.44 7.54 -9.86
N TYR A 441 -3.48 6.63 -9.58
CA TYR A 441 -3.25 5.44 -10.40
C TYR A 441 -2.97 4.18 -9.57
N TYR A 442 -3.91 3.24 -9.58
CA TYR A 442 -3.79 1.93 -8.95
C TYR A 442 -3.91 0.84 -10.03
N ARG A 443 -2.78 0.35 -10.54
CA ARG A 443 -2.72 -0.46 -11.76
C ARG A 443 -1.70 -1.61 -11.65
N SER A 444 -1.58 -2.40 -12.73
CA SER A 444 -0.59 -3.47 -12.84
C SER A 444 0.83 -2.95 -13.14
N PRO A 445 1.89 -3.75 -12.91
CA PRO A 445 3.26 -3.36 -13.25
C PRO A 445 3.44 -3.09 -14.75
N SER A 446 2.77 -3.86 -15.60
CA SER A 446 2.81 -3.68 -17.05
C SER A 446 2.15 -2.37 -17.48
N TRP A 447 1.07 -1.98 -16.84
CA TRP A 447 0.44 -0.69 -17.09
C TRP A 447 1.42 0.45 -16.74
N PHE A 448 2.01 0.46 -15.54
CA PHE A 448 2.98 1.48 -15.14
C PHE A 448 4.17 1.54 -16.08
N ALA A 449 4.73 0.39 -16.46
CA ALA A 449 5.84 0.33 -17.41
C ALA A 449 5.46 0.87 -18.81
N SER A 450 4.21 0.66 -19.25
CA SER A 450 3.72 1.18 -20.54
C SER A 450 3.47 2.70 -20.53
N LYS A 451 3.41 3.33 -19.35
CA LYS A 451 3.07 4.73 -19.15
C LYS A 451 4.28 5.65 -18.96
N PHE A 452 5.48 5.18 -19.33
CA PHE A 452 6.69 6.02 -19.33
C PHE A 452 6.51 7.35 -20.10
N HIS A 453 5.75 7.32 -21.20
CA HIS A 453 5.44 8.47 -22.06
C HIS A 453 4.08 9.13 -21.76
N HIS A 454 3.47 8.85 -20.59
CA HIS A 454 2.12 9.29 -20.26
C HIS A 454 1.97 10.81 -20.34
N TYR A 455 2.93 11.54 -19.81
CA TYR A 455 2.89 13.00 -19.70
C TYR A 455 3.49 13.74 -20.91
N ASP A 456 4.02 13.03 -21.92
CA ASP A 456 4.70 13.66 -23.06
C ASP A 456 3.78 14.58 -23.90
N SER A 457 2.48 14.27 -23.93
CA SER A 457 1.46 15.01 -24.69
C SER A 457 0.71 16.08 -23.88
N TYR A 458 0.99 16.21 -22.58
CA TYR A 458 0.31 17.20 -21.74
C TYR A 458 0.69 18.63 -22.10
N ASP A 459 -0.26 19.55 -21.94
CA ASP A 459 -0.05 20.97 -22.19
C ASP A 459 0.98 21.56 -21.20
N ARG A 460 2.11 22.00 -21.72
CA ARG A 460 3.20 22.59 -20.91
C ARG A 460 2.82 23.94 -20.29
N GLN A 461 1.82 24.62 -20.82
CA GLN A 461 1.27 25.88 -20.31
C GLN A 461 0.06 25.68 -19.41
N GLY A 462 -0.45 24.45 -19.33
CA GLY A 462 -1.56 24.08 -18.47
C GLY A 462 -1.20 24.02 -16.99
N PRO A 463 -2.18 23.63 -16.12
CA PRO A 463 -1.93 23.36 -14.72
C PRO A 463 -0.82 22.31 -14.56
N LYS A 464 -0.04 22.41 -13.48
CA LYS A 464 0.92 21.38 -13.14
C LYS A 464 0.19 20.12 -12.60
N ILE A 465 0.85 18.99 -12.72
CA ILE A 465 0.30 17.71 -12.25
C ILE A 465 0.91 17.34 -10.91
N TYR A 466 0.06 16.93 -10.01
CA TYR A 466 0.36 16.18 -8.81
C TYR A 466 -0.15 14.75 -9.00
N CYS A 467 0.72 13.75 -9.06
CA CYS A 467 0.32 12.35 -8.99
C CYS A 467 0.20 11.97 -7.51
N GLY A 468 -0.96 12.25 -6.92
CA GLY A 468 -1.15 12.25 -5.47
C GLY A 468 -1.20 10.89 -4.85
N GLU A 469 -1.72 9.90 -5.60
CA GLU A 469 -1.77 8.53 -5.15
C GLU A 469 -1.43 7.57 -6.29
N TYR A 470 -0.40 6.76 -6.10
CA TYR A 470 -0.12 5.67 -7.04
C TYR A 470 0.54 4.48 -6.36
N ALA A 471 0.18 3.28 -6.81
CA ALA A 471 0.81 2.03 -6.44
C ALA A 471 0.48 0.92 -7.44
N VAL A 472 1.37 -0.05 -7.56
CA VAL A 472 1.05 -1.30 -8.27
C VAL A 472 0.19 -2.19 -7.37
N THR A 473 -1.06 -2.44 -7.77
CA THR A 473 -2.08 -3.14 -6.96
C THR A 473 -2.49 -4.51 -7.50
N SER A 474 -2.05 -4.89 -8.71
CA SER A 474 -2.46 -6.16 -9.35
C SER A 474 -1.31 -6.85 -10.09
N ASP A 475 -1.51 -8.10 -10.47
CA ASP A 475 -0.61 -8.93 -11.30
C ASP A 475 0.80 -9.16 -10.73
N CYS A 476 0.99 -8.95 -9.45
CA CYS A 476 2.22 -9.25 -8.72
C CYS A 476 1.94 -9.35 -7.22
N GLY A 477 2.97 -9.68 -6.42
CA GLY A 477 2.90 -9.62 -4.95
C GLY A 477 2.88 -8.17 -4.44
N GLU A 478 2.44 -8.00 -3.21
CA GLU A 478 2.25 -6.72 -2.53
C GLU A 478 3.56 -5.95 -2.37
N GLY A 479 3.75 -4.89 -3.15
CA GLY A 479 4.95 -4.05 -3.12
C GLY A 479 6.26 -4.82 -3.36
N ASN A 480 6.22 -5.94 -4.09
CA ASN A 480 7.41 -6.74 -4.39
C ASN A 480 8.30 -6.07 -5.45
N LEU A 481 9.43 -6.71 -5.79
CA LEU A 481 10.39 -6.15 -6.75
C LEU A 481 9.77 -5.88 -8.13
N LYS A 482 8.85 -6.73 -8.60
CA LYS A 482 8.15 -6.52 -9.88
C LYS A 482 7.27 -5.28 -9.84
N ALA A 483 6.57 -5.05 -8.73
CA ALA A 483 5.80 -3.83 -8.50
C ALA A 483 6.71 -2.60 -8.54
N ALA A 484 7.77 -2.62 -7.73
CA ALA A 484 8.73 -1.54 -7.61
C ALA A 484 9.39 -1.16 -8.93
N LEU A 485 9.71 -2.14 -9.78
CA LEU A 485 10.27 -1.89 -11.12
C LEU A 485 9.26 -1.21 -12.06
N GLY A 486 7.97 -1.59 -12.01
CA GLY A 486 6.92 -0.90 -12.76
C GLY A 486 6.76 0.55 -12.32
N GLU A 487 6.71 0.79 -11.02
CA GLU A 487 6.67 2.12 -10.41
C GLU A 487 7.88 2.96 -10.79
N ALA A 488 9.10 2.38 -10.76
CA ALA A 488 10.33 3.07 -11.17
C ALA A 488 10.29 3.58 -12.62
N VAL A 489 9.76 2.79 -13.55
CA VAL A 489 9.60 3.20 -14.95
C VAL A 489 8.66 4.40 -15.06
N PHE A 490 7.56 4.39 -14.33
CA PHE A 490 6.61 5.50 -14.31
C PHE A 490 7.22 6.77 -13.67
N MET A 491 7.98 6.61 -12.56
CA MET A 491 8.71 7.70 -11.92
C MET A 491 9.74 8.35 -12.86
N MET A 492 10.46 7.55 -13.65
CA MET A 492 11.35 8.10 -14.69
C MET A 492 10.58 8.90 -15.75
N GLY A 493 9.35 8.46 -16.10
CA GLY A 493 8.46 9.21 -16.99
C GLY A 493 8.06 10.57 -16.40
N MET A 494 7.78 10.62 -15.08
CA MET A 494 7.51 11.89 -14.38
C MET A 494 8.73 12.82 -14.40
N GLU A 495 9.94 12.32 -14.13
CA GLU A 495 11.17 13.13 -14.20
C GLU A 495 11.43 13.67 -15.62
N ASN A 496 11.17 12.86 -16.65
CA ASN A 496 11.30 13.32 -18.05
C ASN A 496 10.28 14.40 -18.42
N ASN A 497 9.25 14.57 -17.63
CA ASN A 497 8.19 15.56 -17.78
C ASN A 497 8.09 16.48 -16.56
N GLY A 498 9.22 16.82 -15.93
CA GLY A 498 9.28 17.64 -14.73
C GLY A 498 8.78 19.08 -14.92
N ASP A 499 8.63 19.53 -16.16
CA ASP A 499 7.96 20.78 -16.53
C ASP A 499 6.43 20.69 -16.49
N VAL A 500 5.87 19.49 -16.42
CA VAL A 500 4.44 19.19 -16.24
C VAL A 500 4.18 18.62 -14.84
N VAL A 501 4.90 17.55 -14.46
CA VAL A 501 4.71 16.86 -13.19
C VAL A 501 5.50 17.57 -12.09
N ALA A 502 4.79 18.27 -11.22
CA ALA A 502 5.39 19.03 -10.12
C ALA A 502 5.57 18.19 -8.85
N MET A 503 4.68 17.25 -8.60
CA MET A 503 4.61 16.49 -7.34
C MET A 503 4.16 15.05 -7.58
N ALA A 504 4.62 14.12 -6.73
CA ALA A 504 4.18 12.72 -6.72
C ALA A 504 4.32 12.10 -5.33
N SER A 505 3.38 11.25 -4.93
CA SER A 505 3.42 10.49 -3.68
C SER A 505 2.83 9.10 -3.80
N TYR A 506 3.54 8.10 -3.28
CA TYR A 506 3.08 6.72 -3.19
C TYR A 506 1.98 6.57 -2.13
N ALA A 507 0.96 5.77 -2.39
CA ALA A 507 -0.17 5.54 -1.49
C ALA A 507 -0.61 4.07 -1.44
N PRO A 508 -1.00 3.58 -0.23
CA PRO A 508 -0.75 4.14 1.09
C PRO A 508 0.64 3.79 1.64
N ILE A 509 1.08 4.52 2.67
CA ILE A 509 2.42 4.33 3.24
C ILE A 509 2.48 3.19 4.25
N PHE A 510 1.55 3.17 5.22
CA PHE A 510 1.65 2.32 6.41
C PHE A 510 0.56 1.27 6.50
N VAL A 511 0.93 0.09 7.01
CA VAL A 511 -0.01 -0.94 7.45
C VAL A 511 0.44 -1.62 8.74
N ASN A 512 -0.45 -1.65 9.74
CA ASN A 512 -0.31 -2.59 10.84
C ASN A 512 -0.68 -4.00 10.35
N VAL A 513 0.25 -4.95 10.48
CA VAL A 513 0.07 -6.31 9.93
C VAL A 513 -1.10 -7.09 10.54
N HIS A 514 -1.61 -6.65 11.68
CA HIS A 514 -2.72 -7.28 12.40
C HIS A 514 -4.11 -6.84 11.95
N ASP A 515 -4.24 -5.66 11.31
CA ASP A 515 -5.53 -5.19 10.79
C ASP A 515 -5.34 -4.40 9.51
N ARG A 516 -5.35 -5.11 8.39
CA ARG A 516 -5.15 -4.56 7.06
C ARG A 516 -6.48 -4.43 6.32
N ARG A 517 -6.76 -3.25 5.83
CA ARG A 517 -7.97 -2.89 5.06
C ARG A 517 -7.69 -2.64 3.59
N TRP A 518 -6.46 -2.25 3.26
CA TRP A 518 -5.97 -1.97 1.90
C TRP A 518 -4.59 -2.57 1.68
N MET A 519 -4.23 -2.80 0.43
CA MET A 519 -2.91 -3.27 -0.02
C MET A 519 -2.65 -2.87 -1.49
N PRO A 520 -1.36 -2.70 -1.91
CA PRO A 520 -0.15 -2.87 -1.11
C PRO A 520 0.14 -1.65 -0.25
N ASP A 521 1.09 -1.80 0.68
CA ASP A 521 1.54 -0.72 1.56
C ASP A 521 3.07 -0.64 1.53
N MET A 522 3.60 0.58 1.62
CA MET A 522 5.04 0.81 1.49
C MET A 522 5.83 0.31 2.71
N ILE A 523 5.30 0.53 3.92
CA ILE A 523 5.91 0.15 5.19
C ILE A 523 4.92 -0.68 6.01
N ARG A 524 5.31 -1.89 6.35
CA ARG A 524 4.58 -2.79 7.25
C ARG A 524 5.15 -2.68 8.65
N PHE A 525 4.30 -2.79 9.66
CA PHE A 525 4.74 -2.74 11.05
C PHE A 525 3.80 -3.51 11.98
N ASP A 526 4.32 -3.83 13.17
CA ASP A 526 3.56 -4.26 14.35
C ASP A 526 3.91 -3.37 15.55
N ALA A 527 3.57 -3.79 16.76
CA ALA A 527 3.89 -3.05 17.98
C ALA A 527 5.41 -2.87 18.21
N ALA A 528 6.25 -3.77 17.68
CA ALA A 528 7.67 -3.86 18.01
C ALA A 528 8.61 -3.52 16.85
N GLN A 529 8.20 -3.81 15.62
CA GLN A 529 9.08 -3.80 14.45
C GLN A 529 8.42 -3.11 13.24
N SER A 530 9.24 -2.77 12.25
CA SER A 530 8.76 -2.21 10.99
C SER A 530 9.62 -2.69 9.81
N TRP A 531 8.98 -3.00 8.68
CA TRP A 531 9.60 -3.56 7.47
C TRP A 531 9.27 -2.69 6.27
N ALA A 532 10.27 -2.40 5.46
CA ALA A 532 10.11 -1.68 4.21
C ALA A 532 9.92 -2.65 3.03
N SER A 533 9.00 -2.34 2.13
CA SER A 533 8.81 -3.07 0.87
C SER A 533 9.86 -2.67 -0.18
N PRO A 534 10.06 -3.45 -1.25
CA PRO A 534 10.83 -3.01 -2.42
C PRO A 534 10.39 -1.66 -2.99
N SER A 535 9.09 -1.36 -2.99
CA SER A 535 8.57 -0.04 -3.40
C SER A 535 9.12 1.10 -2.53
N TYR A 536 9.25 0.92 -1.21
CA TYR A 536 9.90 1.89 -0.33
C TYR A 536 11.32 2.22 -0.77
N TYR A 537 12.11 1.20 -1.11
CA TYR A 537 13.50 1.42 -1.51
C TYR A 537 13.61 2.12 -2.86
N VAL A 538 12.70 1.84 -3.80
CA VAL A 538 12.64 2.53 -5.09
C VAL A 538 12.24 4.00 -4.89
N GLN A 539 11.20 4.28 -4.12
CA GLN A 539 10.79 5.65 -3.78
C GLN A 539 11.94 6.44 -3.15
N GLY A 540 12.60 5.84 -2.15
CA GLY A 540 13.75 6.45 -1.47
C GLY A 540 14.97 6.63 -2.38
N LEU A 541 15.24 5.69 -3.29
CA LEU A 541 16.32 5.79 -4.25
C LEU A 541 16.11 6.98 -5.20
N MET A 542 14.91 7.12 -5.76
CA MET A 542 14.55 8.20 -6.67
C MET A 542 14.57 9.55 -5.93
N ALA A 543 13.96 9.66 -4.77
CA ALA A 543 13.87 10.90 -4.00
C ALA A 543 15.25 11.42 -3.53
N LYS A 544 16.16 10.50 -3.14
CA LYS A 544 17.52 10.87 -2.70
C LYS A 544 18.46 11.25 -3.85
N ASN A 545 18.17 10.80 -5.06
CA ASN A 545 19.04 10.97 -6.23
C ASN A 545 18.40 11.81 -7.35
N VAL A 546 17.28 12.47 -7.05
CA VAL A 546 16.61 13.34 -8.03
C VAL A 546 17.56 14.45 -8.50
N GLY A 547 17.66 14.61 -9.82
CA GLY A 547 18.45 15.66 -10.45
C GLY A 547 17.71 17.00 -10.51
N THR A 548 18.40 18.04 -10.99
CA THR A 548 17.77 19.36 -11.26
C THR A 548 17.17 19.43 -12.67
N HIS A 549 17.64 18.58 -13.57
CA HIS A 549 17.17 18.50 -14.97
C HIS A 549 17.58 17.16 -15.57
N THR A 550 16.89 16.75 -16.61
CA THR A 550 17.28 15.60 -17.43
C THR A 550 18.42 15.96 -18.37
N VAL A 551 19.14 14.95 -18.86
CA VAL A 551 20.17 15.08 -19.88
C VAL A 551 19.87 14.13 -21.03
N LYS A 552 20.34 14.46 -22.24
CA LYS A 552 20.11 13.60 -23.39
C LYS A 552 20.75 12.23 -23.18
N THR A 553 19.94 11.21 -23.23
CA THR A 553 20.35 9.83 -23.04
C THR A 553 19.92 8.98 -24.23
N THR A 554 20.82 8.15 -24.73
CA THR A 554 20.55 7.21 -25.82
C THR A 554 20.93 5.82 -25.39
N LEU A 555 19.98 4.88 -25.48
CA LEU A 555 20.21 3.47 -25.24
C LEU A 555 20.32 2.73 -26.58
N THR A 556 21.48 2.13 -26.82
CA THR A 556 21.68 1.22 -27.96
C THR A 556 21.76 -0.20 -27.43
N GLN A 557 20.82 -1.03 -27.84
CA GLN A 557 20.82 -2.46 -27.50
C GLN A 557 21.19 -3.27 -28.74
N THR A 558 22.12 -4.19 -28.58
CA THR A 558 22.26 -5.27 -29.56
C THR A 558 21.06 -6.21 -29.38
N LYS A 559 20.32 -6.44 -30.47
CA LYS A 559 19.28 -7.50 -30.45
C LYS A 559 19.94 -8.77 -29.95
N GLN A 560 19.28 -9.49 -29.04
CA GLN A 560 19.74 -10.82 -28.66
C GLN A 560 19.91 -11.64 -29.93
N PRO A 561 21.06 -12.26 -30.16
CA PRO A 561 21.14 -13.27 -31.20
C PRO A 561 20.09 -14.34 -30.83
N LYS A 562 19.27 -14.74 -31.81
CA LYS A 562 18.40 -15.90 -31.66
C LYS A 562 19.26 -17.05 -31.17
N PRO A 563 18.76 -17.94 -30.28
CA PRO A 563 19.55 -19.04 -29.80
C PRO A 563 20.06 -19.88 -30.99
N ASP A 564 21.34 -20.16 -31.02
CA ASP A 564 21.92 -21.02 -32.06
C ASP A 564 21.43 -22.47 -31.95
N ARG A 565 20.97 -22.85 -30.75
CA ARG A 565 20.40 -24.17 -30.44
C ARG A 565 19.03 -24.03 -29.82
N PHE A 566 18.08 -24.80 -30.32
CA PHE A 566 16.69 -24.76 -29.89
C PHE A 566 16.00 -26.10 -30.05
N ARG A 567 14.86 -26.25 -29.40
CA ARG A 567 13.91 -27.33 -29.65
C ARG A 567 12.54 -26.71 -30.02
N VAL A 568 11.71 -27.51 -30.68
CA VAL A 568 10.32 -27.16 -30.97
C VAL A 568 9.38 -28.09 -30.20
N GLY A 569 8.10 -27.73 -30.10
CA GLY A 569 7.12 -28.56 -29.42
C GLY A 569 5.71 -28.32 -29.92
N LEU A 570 4.82 -29.18 -29.48
CA LEU A 570 3.39 -29.16 -29.76
C LEU A 570 2.63 -28.94 -28.45
N GLY A 571 1.48 -28.29 -28.51
CA GLY A 571 0.71 -28.06 -27.30
C GLY A 571 -0.74 -27.70 -27.54
N ALA A 572 -1.52 -27.68 -26.44
CA ALA A 572 -2.92 -27.29 -26.44
C ALA A 572 -3.28 -26.64 -25.11
N TRP A 573 -4.33 -25.85 -25.14
CA TRP A 573 -4.93 -25.23 -23.97
C TRP A 573 -6.42 -25.53 -23.97
N ASN A 574 -6.90 -26.25 -22.98
CA ASN A 574 -8.30 -26.69 -22.86
C ASN A 574 -8.89 -27.29 -24.17
N THR A 575 -8.08 -28.03 -24.91
CA THR A 575 -8.40 -28.45 -26.28
C THR A 575 -7.77 -29.80 -26.58
N THR A 576 -8.50 -30.69 -27.26
CA THR A 576 -7.97 -31.92 -27.85
C THR A 576 -7.56 -31.69 -29.29
N VAL A 577 -6.38 -32.17 -29.70
CA VAL A 577 -5.77 -31.83 -30.98
C VAL A 577 -5.05 -33.06 -31.56
N GLU A 578 -5.10 -33.21 -32.89
CA GLU A 578 -4.26 -34.09 -33.67
C GLU A 578 -3.22 -33.29 -34.46
N TYR A 579 -1.97 -33.76 -34.44
CA TYR A 579 -0.85 -33.21 -35.20
C TYR A 579 -0.25 -34.21 -36.13
N LYS A 580 0.19 -33.75 -37.29
CA LYS A 580 0.98 -34.55 -38.21
C LYS A 580 1.93 -33.72 -39.07
N GLY A 581 2.99 -34.38 -39.57
CA GLY A 581 3.90 -33.76 -40.53
C GLY A 581 4.74 -32.61 -39.97
N LEU A 582 5.09 -32.64 -38.67
CA LEU A 582 6.00 -31.65 -38.11
C LEU A 582 7.31 -31.65 -38.87
N HIS A 583 7.65 -30.51 -39.48
CA HIS A 583 8.85 -30.34 -40.30
C HIS A 583 9.51 -28.99 -39.94
N VAL A 584 10.80 -29.05 -39.66
CA VAL A 584 11.62 -27.86 -39.35
C VAL A 584 12.72 -27.77 -40.42
N THR A 585 12.77 -26.60 -41.07
CA THR A 585 13.74 -26.34 -42.14
C THR A 585 14.44 -25.02 -41.94
N THR A 586 15.63 -24.88 -42.46
CA THR A 586 16.29 -23.57 -42.64
C THR A 586 15.71 -22.85 -43.87
N PRO A 587 15.83 -21.49 -43.99
CA PRO A 587 15.31 -20.74 -45.14
C PRO A 587 15.88 -21.21 -46.51
N ASP A 588 17.08 -21.81 -46.50
CA ASP A 588 17.72 -22.40 -47.69
C ASP A 588 17.22 -23.81 -48.01
N GLY A 589 16.22 -24.31 -47.25
CA GLY A 589 15.56 -25.61 -47.48
C GLY A 589 16.22 -26.81 -46.82
N ARG A 590 17.28 -26.65 -46.03
CA ARG A 590 17.91 -27.76 -45.30
C ARG A 590 16.97 -28.24 -44.18
N THR A 591 16.63 -29.52 -44.14
CA THR A 591 15.83 -30.14 -43.09
C THR A 591 16.62 -30.27 -41.79
N LEU A 592 16.08 -29.70 -40.69
CA LEU A 592 16.60 -29.83 -39.34
C LEU A 592 15.91 -30.94 -38.55
N TYR A 593 14.62 -31.11 -38.77
CA TYR A 593 13.79 -32.17 -38.20
C TYR A 593 12.60 -32.45 -39.10
N LYS A 594 12.25 -33.73 -39.22
CA LYS A 594 11.04 -34.14 -39.94
C LYS A 594 10.39 -35.32 -39.23
N GLN A 595 9.12 -35.15 -38.88
CA GLN A 595 8.30 -36.25 -38.42
C GLN A 595 8.05 -37.21 -39.58
N VAL A 596 8.42 -38.49 -39.37
CA VAL A 596 8.21 -39.55 -40.36
C VAL A 596 7.56 -40.74 -39.68
N PRO A 597 6.78 -41.54 -40.45
CA PRO A 597 6.19 -42.76 -39.91
C PRO A 597 7.30 -43.83 -39.63
N PRO A 598 6.99 -44.86 -38.83
CA PRO A 598 7.94 -45.86 -38.37
C PRO A 598 8.62 -46.67 -39.49
N THR A 599 8.11 -46.63 -40.69
CA THR A 599 8.61 -47.39 -41.86
C THR A 599 9.71 -46.65 -42.63
N SER A 600 10.08 -45.44 -42.27
CA SER A 600 11.12 -44.67 -42.98
C SER A 600 12.52 -45.00 -42.42
N SER A 601 13.46 -45.30 -43.30
CA SER A 601 14.86 -45.56 -42.93
C SER A 601 15.73 -44.32 -42.77
N GLN A 602 15.21 -43.13 -43.10
CA GLN A 602 15.99 -41.88 -43.12
C GLN A 602 15.93 -41.06 -41.80
N TRP A 603 14.89 -41.27 -41.01
CA TRP A 603 14.67 -40.54 -39.74
C TRP A 603 14.08 -41.51 -38.70
N PRO A 604 14.41 -41.37 -37.40
CA PRO A 604 13.78 -42.20 -36.38
C PRO A 604 12.27 -41.98 -36.35
N ALA A 605 11.52 -43.06 -36.17
CA ALA A 605 10.08 -42.99 -35.94
C ALA A 605 9.78 -42.10 -34.74
N VAL A 606 8.74 -41.27 -34.87
CA VAL A 606 8.35 -40.37 -33.77
C VAL A 606 7.39 -41.12 -32.85
N ASP A 607 7.87 -41.52 -31.68
CA ASP A 607 7.00 -41.90 -30.57
C ASP A 607 6.94 -40.74 -29.59
N ILE A 608 5.75 -40.25 -29.29
CA ILE A 608 5.53 -39.11 -28.32
C ILE A 608 6.04 -39.47 -26.92
N LYS A 609 6.18 -40.73 -26.59
CA LYS A 609 6.78 -41.20 -25.32
C LYS A 609 8.21 -40.73 -25.10
N ASP A 610 8.93 -40.47 -26.19
CA ASP A 610 10.32 -40.00 -26.17
C ASP A 610 10.42 -38.48 -26.04
N TRP A 611 9.28 -37.75 -26.01
CA TRP A 611 9.24 -36.32 -25.89
C TRP A 611 9.18 -35.85 -24.42
N ASP A 612 9.70 -34.68 -24.14
CA ASP A 612 9.59 -34.04 -22.82
C ASP A 612 8.15 -33.54 -22.61
N ILE A 613 7.28 -34.35 -22.03
CA ILE A 613 5.86 -33.99 -21.75
C ILE A 613 5.77 -33.23 -20.44
N THR A 614 5.24 -32.03 -20.48
CA THR A 614 5.02 -31.19 -19.27
C THR A 614 3.64 -31.40 -18.65
N ALA A 615 2.62 -31.60 -19.48
CA ALA A 615 1.24 -31.88 -19.08
C ALA A 615 0.43 -32.43 -20.25
N GLY A 616 -0.79 -32.91 -19.98
CA GLY A 616 -1.69 -33.47 -20.96
C GLY A 616 -1.56 -34.99 -21.13
N THR A 617 -2.46 -35.56 -21.92
CA THR A 617 -2.42 -37.02 -22.31
C THR A 617 -2.07 -37.09 -23.78
N TRP A 618 -0.92 -37.69 -24.06
CA TRP A 618 -0.35 -37.73 -25.39
C TRP A 618 -0.20 -39.15 -25.90
N GLU A 619 -0.55 -39.35 -27.17
CA GLU A 619 -0.52 -40.63 -27.86
C GLU A 619 0.09 -40.49 -29.27
N SER A 620 0.80 -41.47 -29.72
CA SER A 620 1.25 -41.58 -31.12
C SER A 620 0.53 -42.73 -31.82
N ASP A 621 -0.08 -42.42 -32.97
CA ASP A 621 -0.58 -43.43 -33.87
C ASP A 621 0.56 -43.82 -34.86
N LEU A 622 1.31 -44.82 -34.47
CA LEU A 622 2.45 -45.33 -35.26
C LEU A 622 2.04 -46.16 -36.47
N LEU A 623 0.75 -46.49 -36.58
CA LEU A 623 0.21 -47.25 -37.72
C LEU A 623 -0.29 -46.35 -38.84
N ASP A 624 -0.57 -45.09 -38.52
CA ASP A 624 -0.94 -44.11 -39.53
C ASP A 624 0.25 -43.79 -40.43
N LYS A 625 0.03 -43.74 -41.71
CA LYS A 625 1.08 -43.47 -42.72
C LYS A 625 1.78 -42.12 -42.55
N ASP A 626 1.13 -41.16 -41.90
CA ASP A 626 1.62 -39.83 -41.68
C ASP A 626 2.12 -39.61 -40.23
N GLY A 627 1.99 -40.66 -39.35
CA GLY A 627 2.41 -40.60 -37.94
C GLY A 627 1.67 -39.53 -37.13
N ILE A 628 0.42 -39.82 -36.75
CA ILE A 628 -0.40 -38.83 -36.01
C ILE A 628 0.01 -38.81 -34.53
N ILE A 629 0.18 -37.59 -33.98
CA ILE A 629 0.35 -37.33 -32.54
C ILE A 629 -0.96 -36.74 -32.04
N ARG A 630 -1.51 -37.28 -30.96
CA ARG A 630 -2.78 -36.81 -30.35
C ARG A 630 -2.53 -36.28 -28.95
N GLN A 631 -3.15 -35.14 -28.63
CA GLN A 631 -3.34 -34.67 -27.29
C GLN A 631 -4.86 -34.79 -26.96
N THR A 632 -5.20 -35.63 -25.95
CA THR A 632 -6.57 -36.06 -25.68
C THR A 632 -7.17 -35.54 -24.38
N ALA A 633 -6.39 -34.86 -23.51
CA ALA A 633 -6.89 -34.26 -22.30
C ALA A 633 -7.43 -32.86 -22.54
N ILE A 634 -8.59 -32.55 -21.97
CA ILE A 634 -9.07 -31.15 -21.82
C ILE A 634 -8.43 -30.58 -20.55
N ALA A 635 -7.28 -29.94 -20.72
CA ALA A 635 -6.52 -29.34 -19.62
C ALA A 635 -5.69 -28.17 -20.14
N GLU A 636 -5.29 -27.31 -19.21
CA GLU A 636 -4.42 -26.17 -19.51
C GLU A 636 -2.97 -26.62 -19.69
N HIS A 637 -2.23 -25.86 -20.53
CA HIS A 637 -0.78 -25.98 -20.67
C HIS A 637 -0.30 -27.40 -21.05
N CYS A 638 -1.05 -28.11 -21.86
CA CYS A 638 -0.64 -29.39 -22.38
C CYS A 638 0.48 -29.20 -23.41
N VAL A 639 1.74 -29.51 -23.08
CA VAL A 639 2.91 -29.26 -23.93
C VAL A 639 3.82 -30.51 -23.97
N ALA A 640 4.25 -30.86 -25.18
CA ALA A 640 5.23 -31.88 -25.46
C ALA A 640 6.36 -31.28 -26.31
N ILE A 641 7.60 -31.37 -25.83
CA ILE A 641 8.79 -30.79 -26.47
C ILE A 641 9.58 -31.93 -27.18
N CYS A 642 9.85 -31.71 -28.46
CA CYS A 642 10.66 -32.63 -29.27
C CYS A 642 12.03 -32.83 -28.62
N PRO A 643 12.51 -34.07 -28.45
CA PRO A 643 13.81 -34.35 -27.83
C PRO A 643 15.00 -33.90 -28.70
N THR A 644 14.79 -33.71 -30.00
CA THR A 644 15.85 -33.33 -30.93
C THR A 644 16.24 -31.88 -30.75
N GLU A 645 17.47 -31.60 -30.33
CA GLU A 645 18.06 -30.27 -30.34
C GLU A 645 18.50 -29.90 -31.76
N MET A 646 18.09 -28.78 -32.26
CA MET A 646 18.39 -28.26 -33.58
C MET A 646 19.29 -27.02 -33.47
N GLN A 647 20.05 -26.75 -34.55
CA GLN A 647 20.94 -25.59 -34.59
C GLN A 647 20.70 -24.78 -35.88
N ALA A 648 20.13 -23.62 -35.72
CA ALA A 648 19.99 -22.59 -36.76
C ALA A 648 19.61 -21.25 -36.14
N ARG A 649 19.94 -20.15 -36.79
CA ARG A 649 19.48 -18.82 -36.40
C ARG A 649 18.06 -18.51 -36.88
N ASP A 650 17.79 -18.92 -38.11
CA ASP A 650 16.50 -18.73 -38.76
C ASP A 650 16.01 -20.10 -39.25
N TYR A 651 14.73 -20.36 -39.01
CA TYR A 651 14.11 -21.64 -39.39
C TYR A 651 12.60 -21.45 -39.55
N ASP A 652 12.02 -22.34 -40.35
CA ASP A 652 10.58 -22.47 -40.54
C ASP A 652 10.10 -23.74 -39.85
N VAL A 653 8.96 -23.64 -39.16
CA VAL A 653 8.25 -24.79 -38.57
C VAL A 653 6.93 -24.96 -39.27
N THR A 654 6.74 -26.13 -39.87
CA THR A 654 5.48 -26.49 -40.52
C THR A 654 4.89 -27.71 -39.82
N VAL A 655 3.59 -27.63 -39.52
CA VAL A 655 2.84 -28.76 -38.94
C VAL A 655 1.37 -28.64 -39.39
N GLN A 656 0.73 -29.79 -39.59
CA GLN A 656 -0.71 -29.85 -39.73
C GLN A 656 -1.33 -30.15 -38.37
N ALA A 657 -2.31 -29.34 -37.95
CA ALA A 657 -3.01 -29.52 -36.71
C ALA A 657 -4.52 -29.52 -36.95
N ARG A 658 -5.25 -30.39 -36.24
CA ARG A 658 -6.71 -30.46 -36.29
C ARG A 658 -7.27 -30.45 -34.89
N LYS A 659 -8.12 -29.49 -34.60
CA LYS A 659 -8.89 -29.43 -33.36
C LYS A 659 -9.95 -30.53 -33.38
N THR A 660 -10.01 -31.36 -32.34
CA THR A 660 -10.97 -32.45 -32.19
C THR A 660 -11.99 -32.22 -31.09
N GLY A 661 -11.83 -31.18 -30.26
CA GLY A 661 -12.78 -30.77 -29.23
C GLY A 661 -12.15 -29.77 -28.27
N GLY A 662 -12.97 -29.17 -27.40
CA GLY A 662 -12.53 -28.18 -26.40
C GLY A 662 -12.78 -26.74 -26.82
N ASP A 663 -12.47 -25.80 -25.92
CA ASP A 663 -12.92 -24.39 -26.03
C ASP A 663 -11.89 -23.46 -26.70
N GLU A 664 -10.62 -23.88 -26.78
CA GLU A 664 -9.55 -23.09 -27.37
C GLU A 664 -8.91 -23.79 -28.59
N GLY A 665 -7.75 -23.37 -28.99
CA GLY A 665 -7.00 -23.95 -30.10
C GLY A 665 -5.74 -24.69 -29.64
N PHE A 666 -4.68 -24.56 -30.41
CA PHE A 666 -3.45 -25.30 -30.20
C PHE A 666 -2.23 -24.40 -30.12
N LEU A 667 -1.16 -24.91 -29.52
CA LEU A 667 0.11 -24.23 -29.32
C LEU A 667 1.22 -24.86 -30.19
N LEU A 668 1.98 -23.99 -30.85
CA LEU A 668 3.22 -24.40 -31.52
C LEU A 668 4.38 -23.76 -30.75
N VAL A 669 5.16 -24.59 -30.06
CA VAL A 669 6.31 -24.15 -29.27
C VAL A 669 7.55 -24.05 -30.15
N PHE A 670 8.28 -22.94 -30.00
CA PHE A 670 9.52 -22.65 -30.71
C PHE A 670 10.55 -21.95 -29.81
N ASP A 671 11.80 -21.87 -30.26
CA ASP A 671 12.90 -21.28 -29.50
C ASP A 671 13.04 -21.86 -28.07
N HIS A 672 12.69 -23.15 -27.88
CA HIS A 672 12.77 -23.77 -26.56
C HIS A 672 14.22 -24.08 -26.20
N THR A 673 14.73 -23.38 -25.17
CA THR A 673 16.09 -23.57 -24.61
C THR A 673 16.08 -24.04 -23.16
N GLY A 674 14.90 -24.22 -22.55
CA GLY A 674 14.73 -24.69 -21.18
C GLY A 674 13.29 -24.60 -20.68
N LYS A 675 12.99 -25.22 -19.53
CA LYS A 675 11.62 -25.34 -18.97
C LYS A 675 10.86 -24.01 -18.80
N ARG A 676 11.55 -22.89 -18.77
CA ARG A 676 10.96 -21.56 -18.58
C ARG A 676 11.55 -20.54 -19.55
N ASN A 677 12.01 -20.99 -20.69
CA ASN A 677 12.63 -20.15 -21.69
C ASN A 677 12.29 -20.67 -23.09
N TYR A 678 11.13 -20.26 -23.59
CA TYR A 678 10.59 -20.61 -24.90
C TYR A 678 9.51 -19.63 -25.33
N ARG A 679 9.11 -19.77 -26.60
CA ARG A 679 7.98 -19.06 -27.18
C ARG A 679 6.94 -20.05 -27.65
N TRP A 680 5.70 -19.61 -27.70
CA TRP A 680 4.70 -20.34 -28.48
C TRP A 680 3.86 -19.43 -29.34
N PHE A 681 3.38 -19.97 -30.42
CA PHE A 681 2.28 -19.40 -31.18
C PHE A 681 0.99 -20.05 -30.69
N ASN A 682 0.16 -19.26 -30.01
CA ASN A 682 -1.14 -19.70 -29.54
C ASN A 682 -2.15 -19.42 -30.65
N VAL A 683 -2.67 -20.48 -31.24
CA VAL A 683 -3.64 -20.40 -32.32
C VAL A 683 -5.02 -20.62 -31.75
N ALA A 684 -5.89 -19.60 -31.86
CA ALA A 684 -7.26 -19.61 -31.35
C ALA A 684 -7.34 -19.84 -29.81
N GLY A 685 -6.54 -19.14 -29.06
CA GLY A 685 -6.65 -19.03 -27.61
C GLY A 685 -7.78 -18.14 -27.14
N TRP A 686 -7.88 -17.95 -25.82
CA TRP A 686 -8.88 -17.12 -25.16
C TRP A 686 -10.32 -17.45 -25.58
N GLY A 687 -10.70 -18.68 -25.40
CA GLY A 687 -12.03 -19.13 -25.79
C GLY A 687 -12.25 -19.08 -27.32
N ASN A 688 -11.22 -19.43 -28.08
CA ASN A 688 -11.25 -19.51 -29.55
C ASN A 688 -11.50 -18.14 -30.24
N THR A 689 -10.89 -17.08 -29.71
CA THR A 689 -11.14 -15.69 -30.23
C THR A 689 -9.90 -14.98 -30.77
N GLN A 690 -8.70 -15.49 -30.46
CA GLN A 690 -7.46 -14.75 -30.71
C GLN A 690 -6.29 -15.68 -31.08
N HIS A 691 -5.46 -15.21 -32.01
CA HIS A 691 -4.12 -15.77 -32.24
C HIS A 691 -3.08 -14.88 -31.60
N ALA A 692 -2.05 -15.46 -30.96
CA ALA A 692 -0.98 -14.67 -30.36
C ALA A 692 0.37 -15.38 -30.34
N VAL A 693 1.43 -14.59 -30.44
CA VAL A 693 2.77 -15.03 -30.03
C VAL A 693 2.97 -14.64 -28.58
N GLU A 694 3.42 -15.58 -27.77
CA GLU A 694 3.66 -15.36 -26.34
C GLU A 694 5.07 -15.81 -25.97
N ASP A 695 5.78 -14.96 -25.22
CA ASP A 695 7.11 -15.24 -24.69
C ASP A 695 7.00 -15.75 -23.25
N ILE A 696 7.61 -16.88 -22.96
CA ILE A 696 7.63 -17.50 -21.63
C ILE A 696 9.06 -17.43 -21.08
N PHE A 697 9.28 -16.54 -20.11
CA PHE A 697 10.57 -16.35 -19.46
C PHE A 697 10.44 -16.38 -17.93
N ASN A 698 11.20 -17.24 -17.25
CA ASN A 698 11.37 -17.27 -15.79
C ASN A 698 10.08 -17.16 -14.95
N SER A 699 8.95 -17.66 -15.40
CA SER A 699 7.61 -17.57 -14.81
C SER A 699 6.80 -16.34 -15.25
N GLY A 700 7.34 -15.45 -16.09
CA GLY A 700 6.58 -14.37 -16.74
C GLY A 700 6.06 -14.79 -18.11
N LYS A 701 4.94 -14.24 -18.51
CA LYS A 701 4.35 -14.41 -19.84
C LYS A 701 4.09 -13.02 -20.42
N THR A 702 4.61 -12.75 -21.60
CA THR A 702 4.35 -11.53 -22.36
C THR A 702 3.75 -11.88 -23.71
N GLN A 703 3.01 -10.96 -24.28
CA GLN A 703 2.30 -11.16 -25.55
C GLN A 703 2.77 -10.11 -26.57
N PRO A 704 3.89 -10.36 -27.26
CA PRO A 704 4.47 -9.38 -28.18
C PRO A 704 3.65 -9.15 -29.46
N ALA A 705 2.77 -10.06 -29.83
CA ALA A 705 1.90 -9.91 -31.00
C ALA A 705 0.59 -10.69 -30.84
N SER A 706 -0.51 -10.11 -31.31
CA SER A 706 -1.81 -10.78 -31.34
C SER A 706 -2.70 -10.30 -32.48
N ALA A 707 -3.65 -11.16 -32.89
CA ALA A 707 -4.70 -10.85 -33.87
C ALA A 707 -5.98 -11.62 -33.53
N ARG A 708 -7.14 -11.07 -33.89
CA ARG A 708 -8.40 -11.80 -33.76
C ARG A 708 -8.44 -13.00 -34.73
N GLY A 709 -8.96 -14.13 -34.25
CA GLY A 709 -9.08 -15.34 -35.06
C GLY A 709 -9.71 -16.48 -34.27
N HIS A 710 -10.26 -17.44 -34.99
CA HIS A 710 -10.87 -18.64 -34.44
C HIS A 710 -10.57 -19.85 -35.32
N ILE A 711 -10.80 -21.04 -34.81
CA ILE A 711 -10.70 -22.32 -35.53
C ILE A 711 -11.98 -23.11 -35.27
N ASP A 712 -12.56 -23.64 -36.32
CA ASP A 712 -13.68 -24.58 -36.23
C ASP A 712 -13.21 -25.98 -35.85
N ASP A 713 -14.05 -26.74 -35.16
CA ASP A 713 -13.79 -28.13 -34.85
C ASP A 713 -13.63 -28.97 -36.13
N ASN A 714 -12.71 -29.93 -36.13
CA ASN A 714 -12.39 -30.79 -37.25
C ASN A 714 -11.80 -30.09 -38.52
N ARG A 715 -11.24 -28.92 -38.37
CA ARG A 715 -10.44 -28.23 -39.39
C ARG A 715 -8.97 -28.19 -39.05
#